data_ed1b8c57d770f22219a6f64f8dd58ae4
#
_entry.id   ed1b8c57d770f22219a6f64f8dd58ae4
#
_cell.length_a   1.000
_cell.length_b   1.000
_cell.length_c   1.000
_cell.angle_alpha   90.00
_cell.angle_beta   90.00
_cell.angle_gamma   90.00
#
_symmetry.space_group_name_H-M   'P 1'
#
loop_
_entity.id
_entity.type
_entity.pdbx_description
1 polymer ?
#
loop_
_entity_poly.entity_id
_entity_poly.type
_entity_poly.pdbx_seq_one_letter_code
_entity_poly.pdbx_strand_id
1 'polypeptide(L)'
;MNNMAKNLLLWLLIAAVLLSVFNNFNLRSSTEQVGYSTFISEVQTDRLSKVVVDGLTISAQRKDGSSFETIRPMVEDPKLMDDLLAHNVIVEGKQPEQQSVWTQLLIASFPILLIIAVFMFFMRQMQGGAGGRGGPMSFGKSKAKLLGEDQITTTFADVAGVEEAKEDVQELVEFLRDPGRFQKLGGRIPRGVLMVGQPGTGKTLLAKAIAGEAKVPFFSISGSDFVEMFVGVGASRVRDMFEQAKKQSPCIIFIDEIDAVGRHRGAGLGGGHDEREQTLNQLLVEMDGFELNDGVIVIAATNRPDVLDPALLRPGRFDRQVVVGLPDIRGREQILKVHMRKVPLSEDVDSSKIARGTPGFSGADLANLVNEAALFAARGGLRLVGMNQFELAKDKIMMGAERRSMVMSEAEKRNTAYHEAGHAIVGRLMPEHDPVYKVSIIPRGRALGVTMFLPEEDRYSHSRRHIISQITSLFGGRVAEEMTLGKDGITTGASNDIQRATEVARNMVTKWGLSESMGPLLYDEGGEEVFLGRSAGQPSKAMSDETALAIDREVRSIIDECYDKAHQLLEDNRDKLDVMADALMQYETIDAEQINDIMEGKSPRPPSDWSGDDKGTPPDEGETESAGNPIGGAATEH
;
A
#
# COMPACT_ATOMS: atom_id res chain seq x y z
N MET A 1 -28.68 40.41 5.49
CA MET A 1 -28.02 40.31 4.16
C MET A 1 -27.17 39.06 4.14
N ASN A 2 -27.46 38.12 3.23
CA ASN A 2 -26.69 36.87 3.09
C ASN A 2 -25.22 37.17 2.78
N ASN A 3 -24.31 36.35 3.29
CA ASN A 3 -22.87 36.52 3.07
C ASN A 3 -22.48 36.56 1.58
N MET A 4 -23.25 35.91 0.71
CA MET A 4 -23.12 36.03 -0.75
C MET A 4 -23.36 37.45 -1.26
N ALA A 5 -24.37 38.13 -0.75
CA ALA A 5 -24.70 39.50 -1.18
C ALA A 5 -23.63 40.52 -0.73
N LYS A 6 -23.00 40.30 0.44
CA LYS A 6 -21.86 41.13 0.92
C LYS A 6 -20.62 40.94 0.07
N ASN A 7 -20.33 39.71 -0.32
CA ASN A 7 -19.17 39.39 -1.17
C ASN A 7 -19.39 39.94 -2.59
N LEU A 8 -20.58 39.84 -3.14
CA LEU A 8 -20.92 40.38 -4.46
C LEU A 8 -20.80 41.91 -4.48
N LEU A 9 -21.25 42.58 -3.42
CA LEU A 9 -21.14 44.04 -3.27
C LEU A 9 -19.67 44.48 -3.14
N LEU A 10 -18.82 43.70 -2.46
CA LEU A 10 -17.39 43.94 -2.36
C LEU A 10 -16.68 43.83 -3.72
N TRP A 11 -17.00 42.78 -4.48
CA TRP A 11 -16.45 42.59 -5.82
C TRP A 11 -16.89 43.63 -6.81
N LEU A 12 -18.17 44.12 -6.73
CA LEU A 12 -18.68 45.24 -7.52
C LEU A 12 -17.94 46.53 -7.17
N LEU A 13 -17.65 46.76 -5.90
CA LEU A 13 -16.95 47.97 -5.45
C LEU A 13 -15.47 47.93 -5.94
N ILE A 14 -14.82 46.79 -5.87
CA ILE A 14 -13.45 46.61 -6.41
C ILE A 14 -13.43 46.80 -7.93
N ALA A 15 -14.40 46.25 -8.65
CA ALA A 15 -14.53 46.41 -10.09
C ALA A 15 -14.80 47.89 -10.48
N ALA A 16 -15.62 48.61 -9.73
CA ALA A 16 -15.90 50.04 -9.95
C ALA A 16 -14.65 50.91 -9.70
N VAL A 17 -13.86 50.59 -8.66
CA VAL A 17 -12.58 51.28 -8.37
C VAL A 17 -11.56 51.00 -9.47
N LEU A 18 -11.42 49.75 -9.91
CA LEU A 18 -10.52 49.38 -11.00
C LEU A 18 -10.91 50.05 -12.33
N LEU A 19 -12.20 50.08 -12.65
CA LEU A 19 -12.75 50.79 -13.83
C LEU A 19 -12.48 52.32 -13.75
N SER A 20 -12.62 52.92 -12.57
CA SER A 20 -12.36 54.35 -12.37
C SER A 20 -10.88 54.70 -12.53
N VAL A 21 -9.98 53.83 -12.01
CA VAL A 21 -8.53 53.97 -12.18
C VAL A 21 -8.15 53.77 -13.65
N PHE A 22 -8.71 52.76 -14.31
CA PHE A 22 -8.43 52.48 -15.71
C PHE A 22 -8.92 53.58 -16.65
N ASN A 23 -10.09 54.16 -16.37
CA ASN A 23 -10.64 55.30 -17.13
C ASN A 23 -9.80 56.56 -16.96
N ASN A 24 -9.22 56.79 -15.81
CA ASN A 24 -8.33 57.94 -15.57
C ASN A 24 -6.97 57.79 -16.28
N PHE A 25 -6.54 56.57 -16.60
CA PHE A 25 -5.32 56.33 -17.35
C PHE A 25 -5.48 56.45 -18.87
N ASN A 26 -6.70 56.40 -19.40
CA ASN A 26 -6.98 56.36 -20.84
C ASN A 26 -7.40 57.73 -21.46
N LEU A 27 -7.45 58.82 -20.71
CA LEU A 27 -7.81 60.15 -21.22
C LEU A 27 -6.59 60.99 -21.62
N ARG A 28 -5.57 60.41 -22.28
CA ARG A 28 -4.64 61.20 -23.10
C ARG A 28 -5.11 61.11 -24.56
N SER A 29 -5.82 62.14 -25.01
CA SER A 29 -6.05 62.34 -26.45
C SER A 29 -4.70 62.35 -27.17
N SER A 30 -4.58 61.64 -28.24
CA SER A 30 -3.40 61.60 -29.10
C SER A 30 -3.28 62.93 -29.86
N THR A 31 -2.67 63.94 -29.24
CA THR A 31 -2.27 65.14 -29.93
C THR A 31 -1.03 64.83 -30.77
N GLU A 32 -0.97 65.27 -32.00
CA GLU A 32 0.18 65.03 -32.88
C GLU A 32 1.42 65.61 -32.26
N GLN A 33 2.49 64.82 -32.08
CA GLN A 33 3.77 65.30 -31.59
C GLN A 33 4.67 65.70 -32.75
N VAL A 34 5.08 66.95 -32.82
CA VAL A 34 5.95 67.50 -33.86
C VAL A 34 7.29 67.95 -33.31
N GLY A 35 8.37 67.69 -34.03
CA GLY A 35 9.70 68.09 -33.57
C GLY A 35 9.84 69.61 -33.44
N TYR A 36 10.64 70.08 -32.48
CA TYR A 36 10.87 71.50 -32.17
C TYR A 36 11.33 72.29 -33.41
N SER A 37 12.24 71.74 -34.25
CA SER A 37 12.71 72.38 -35.47
C SER A 37 11.57 72.62 -36.49
N THR A 38 10.64 71.69 -36.56
CA THR A 38 9.46 71.85 -37.45
C THR A 38 8.52 72.89 -36.92
N PHE A 39 8.34 72.99 -35.58
CA PHE A 39 7.58 74.04 -34.94
C PHE A 39 8.16 75.41 -35.25
N ILE A 40 9.48 75.64 -35.14
CA ILE A 40 10.13 76.90 -35.50
C ILE A 40 9.94 77.25 -36.97
N SER A 41 10.03 76.23 -37.86
CA SER A 41 9.79 76.45 -39.31
C SER A 41 8.33 76.86 -39.57
N GLU A 42 7.36 76.32 -38.83
CA GLU A 42 5.93 76.70 -38.96
C GLU A 42 5.67 78.07 -38.38
N VAL A 43 6.39 78.53 -37.34
CA VAL A 43 6.38 79.88 -36.87
C VAL A 43 6.84 80.83 -37.98
N GLN A 44 8.00 80.59 -38.57
CA GLN A 44 8.63 81.44 -39.63
C GLN A 44 7.83 81.47 -40.94
N THR A 45 6.98 80.49 -41.19
CA THR A 45 6.12 80.43 -42.38
C THR A 45 4.69 80.95 -42.12
N ASP A 46 4.43 81.67 -41.01
CA ASP A 46 3.14 82.24 -40.61
C ASP A 46 1.96 81.26 -40.57
N ARG A 47 2.23 79.99 -40.26
CA ARG A 47 1.20 78.95 -40.24
C ARG A 47 0.48 78.84 -38.90
N LEU A 48 1.07 79.36 -37.80
CA LEU A 48 0.48 79.27 -36.50
C LEU A 48 -0.44 80.42 -36.12
N SER A 49 -1.50 80.12 -35.35
CA SER A 49 -2.45 81.10 -34.88
C SER A 49 -2.30 81.35 -33.38
N LYS A 50 -2.02 80.29 -32.59
CA LYS A 50 -1.94 80.38 -31.13
C LYS A 50 -0.93 79.37 -30.60
N VAL A 51 -0.16 79.77 -29.57
CA VAL A 51 0.79 78.92 -28.87
C VAL A 51 0.55 79.09 -27.37
N VAL A 52 0.44 77.95 -26.67
CA VAL A 52 0.32 77.84 -25.22
C VAL A 52 1.59 77.22 -24.70
N VAL A 53 2.32 77.88 -23.82
CA VAL A 53 3.55 77.41 -23.21
C VAL A 53 3.27 76.89 -21.80
N ASP A 54 3.45 75.60 -21.59
CA ASP A 54 3.32 74.94 -20.29
C ASP A 54 4.65 74.27 -19.91
N GLY A 55 5.50 75.00 -19.25
CA GLY A 55 6.85 74.56 -18.91
C GLY A 55 7.71 74.25 -20.11
N LEU A 56 8.02 72.95 -20.31
CA LEU A 56 8.77 72.47 -21.48
C LEU A 56 7.91 72.02 -22.64
N THR A 57 6.61 71.90 -22.43
CA THR A 57 5.66 71.50 -23.48
C THR A 57 5.03 72.73 -24.11
N ILE A 58 5.08 72.83 -25.40
CA ILE A 58 4.46 73.89 -26.19
C ILE A 58 3.33 73.28 -27.01
N SER A 59 2.10 73.68 -26.73
CA SER A 59 0.92 73.28 -27.52
C SER A 59 0.67 74.39 -28.54
N ALA A 60 0.74 74.06 -29.82
CA ALA A 60 0.57 75.01 -30.90
C ALA A 60 -0.68 74.67 -31.73
N GLN A 61 -1.41 75.73 -32.18
CA GLN A 61 -2.57 75.63 -33.05
C GLN A 61 -2.25 76.32 -34.39
N ARG A 62 -2.43 75.56 -35.49
CA ARG A 62 -2.29 76.08 -36.85
C ARG A 62 -3.51 76.87 -37.25
N LYS A 63 -3.37 77.73 -38.28
CA LYS A 63 -4.47 78.58 -38.84
C LYS A 63 -5.59 77.71 -39.50
N ASP A 64 -5.32 76.45 -39.80
CA ASP A 64 -6.27 75.45 -40.27
C ASP A 64 -7.14 74.81 -39.19
N GLY A 65 -6.83 75.14 -37.89
CA GLY A 65 -7.52 74.60 -36.73
C GLY A 65 -6.93 73.33 -36.13
N SER A 66 -5.92 72.70 -36.75
CA SER A 66 -5.20 71.53 -36.20
C SER A 66 -4.30 71.95 -35.05
N SER A 67 -4.22 71.11 -34.00
CA SER A 67 -3.36 71.33 -32.83
C SER A 67 -2.31 70.25 -32.73
N PHE A 68 -1.09 70.59 -32.34
CA PHE A 68 0.02 69.67 -32.08
C PHE A 68 0.81 70.11 -30.86
N GLU A 69 1.59 69.20 -30.31
CA GLU A 69 2.46 69.41 -29.18
C GLU A 69 3.92 69.26 -29.58
N THR A 70 4.78 70.12 -29.07
CA THR A 70 6.20 70.00 -29.21
C THR A 70 6.90 70.21 -27.86
N ILE A 71 8.05 69.61 -27.67
CA ILE A 71 8.83 69.74 -26.44
C ILE A 71 10.00 70.70 -26.74
N ARG A 72 10.07 71.79 -25.97
CA ARG A 72 11.18 72.76 -26.03
C ARG A 72 12.47 72.10 -25.52
N PRO A 73 13.62 72.19 -26.21
CA PRO A 73 14.90 71.78 -25.68
C PRO A 73 15.22 72.50 -24.36
N MET A 74 15.93 71.82 -23.47
CA MET A 74 16.32 72.44 -22.16
C MET A 74 17.32 73.63 -22.30
N VAL A 75 17.81 73.86 -23.51
CA VAL A 75 18.67 75.03 -23.81
C VAL A 75 17.76 76.23 -24.05
N GLU A 76 18.05 77.35 -23.38
CA GLU A 76 17.30 78.60 -23.53
C GLU A 76 17.41 79.08 -25.00
N ASP A 77 16.26 79.24 -25.65
CA ASP A 77 16.16 79.87 -26.95
C ASP A 77 15.61 81.29 -26.78
N PRO A 78 16.51 82.28 -26.65
CA PRO A 78 16.12 83.69 -26.38
C PRO A 78 15.35 84.33 -27.57
N LYS A 79 15.42 83.76 -28.78
CA LYS A 79 14.75 84.27 -29.95
C LYS A 79 13.33 83.77 -30.12
N LEU A 80 12.95 82.72 -29.42
CA LEU A 80 11.64 82.10 -29.59
C LEU A 80 10.47 83.08 -29.37
N MET A 81 10.55 83.92 -28.32
CA MET A 81 9.54 84.92 -28.03
C MET A 81 9.51 86.01 -29.07
N ASP A 82 10.64 86.48 -29.52
CA ASP A 82 10.75 87.53 -30.55
C ASP A 82 10.21 86.99 -31.88
N ASP A 83 10.55 85.76 -32.27
CA ASP A 83 10.01 85.16 -33.48
C ASP A 83 8.48 84.97 -33.45
N LEU A 84 7.96 84.49 -32.28
CA LEU A 84 6.47 84.34 -32.14
C LEU A 84 5.73 85.70 -32.21
N LEU A 85 6.29 86.73 -31.62
CA LEU A 85 5.71 88.08 -31.64
C LEU A 85 5.84 88.76 -33.02
N ALA A 86 6.99 88.55 -33.71
CA ALA A 86 7.22 89.08 -35.06
C ALA A 86 6.23 88.49 -36.10
N HIS A 87 5.79 87.24 -35.92
CA HIS A 87 4.85 86.56 -36.78
C HIS A 87 3.39 86.63 -36.29
N ASN A 88 3.05 87.57 -35.34
CA ASN A 88 1.69 87.80 -34.80
C ASN A 88 1.00 86.52 -34.23
N VAL A 89 1.72 85.62 -33.62
CA VAL A 89 1.21 84.42 -32.98
C VAL A 89 0.72 84.79 -31.56
N ILE A 90 -0.49 84.42 -31.19
CA ILE A 90 -1.01 84.65 -29.84
C ILE A 90 -0.27 83.69 -28.87
N VAL A 91 0.47 84.23 -27.88
CA VAL A 91 1.19 83.41 -26.90
C VAL A 91 0.44 83.53 -25.56
N GLU A 92 0.09 82.36 -25.01
CA GLU A 92 -0.48 82.22 -23.66
C GLU A 92 0.46 81.40 -22.80
N GLY A 93 0.71 81.83 -21.57
CA GLY A 93 1.43 81.02 -20.54
C GLY A 93 0.39 80.37 -19.62
N LYS A 94 0.54 79.06 -19.38
CA LYS A 94 -0.27 78.33 -18.41
C LYS A 94 0.49 78.30 -17.07
N GLN A 95 -0.18 78.70 -15.98
CA GLN A 95 0.41 78.57 -14.66
C GLN A 95 0.53 77.10 -14.28
N PRO A 96 1.67 76.67 -13.73
CA PRO A 96 1.78 75.29 -13.26
C PRO A 96 0.77 75.04 -12.16
N GLU A 97 -0.11 74.03 -12.37
CA GLU A 97 -1.05 73.57 -11.35
C GLU A 97 -0.27 73.03 -10.16
N GLN A 98 -0.21 73.73 -9.06
CA GLN A 98 0.30 73.22 -7.79
C GLN A 98 -0.76 72.21 -7.27
N GLN A 99 -0.47 70.93 -7.51
CA GLN A 99 -1.26 69.88 -6.87
C GLN A 99 -1.11 70.00 -5.35
N SER A 100 -2.26 70.04 -4.65
CA SER A 100 -2.26 70.10 -3.19
C SER A 100 -1.46 68.97 -2.59
N VAL A 101 -0.59 69.28 -1.63
CA VAL A 101 0.25 68.30 -0.89
C VAL A 101 -0.63 67.20 -0.31
N TRP A 102 -1.85 67.51 0.05
CA TRP A 102 -2.87 66.56 0.55
C TRP A 102 -3.32 65.54 -0.50
N THR A 103 -3.47 65.94 -1.77
CA THR A 103 -3.83 64.98 -2.84
C THR A 103 -2.65 64.06 -3.18
N GLN A 104 -1.43 64.56 -3.18
CA GLN A 104 -0.23 63.70 -3.38
C GLN A 104 -0.06 62.71 -2.23
N LEU A 105 -0.28 63.11 -0.99
CA LEU A 105 -0.17 62.26 0.19
C LEU A 105 -1.29 61.18 0.20
N LEU A 106 -2.50 61.55 -0.27
CA LEU A 106 -3.63 60.60 -0.38
C LEU A 106 -3.39 59.57 -1.47
N ILE A 107 -2.88 59.97 -2.62
CA ILE A 107 -2.54 59.07 -3.74
C ILE A 107 -1.37 58.15 -3.34
N ALA A 108 -0.35 58.64 -2.63
CA ALA A 108 0.78 57.84 -2.19
C ALA A 108 0.42 56.82 -1.05
N SER A 109 -0.52 57.20 -0.17
CA SER A 109 -0.93 56.33 0.96
C SER A 109 -2.00 55.29 0.58
N PHE A 110 -2.76 55.52 -0.49
CA PHE A 110 -3.85 54.65 -0.91
C PHE A 110 -3.43 53.20 -1.17
N PRO A 111 -2.34 52.90 -1.90
CA PRO A 111 -1.87 51.49 -2.09
C PRO A 111 -1.52 50.81 -0.77
N ILE A 112 -0.88 51.55 0.16
CA ILE A 112 -0.47 51.02 1.47
C ILE A 112 -1.71 50.71 2.31
N LEU A 113 -2.67 51.63 2.35
CA LEU A 113 -3.95 51.39 3.06
C LEU A 113 -4.74 50.22 2.47
N LEU A 114 -4.72 50.08 1.15
CA LEU A 114 -5.37 48.96 0.46
C LEU A 114 -4.70 47.62 0.85
N ILE A 115 -3.37 47.57 0.86
CA ILE A 115 -2.61 46.36 1.29
C ILE A 115 -2.93 46.04 2.75
N ILE A 116 -2.96 47.03 3.64
CA ILE A 116 -3.30 46.84 5.06
C ILE A 116 -4.76 46.35 5.20
N ALA A 117 -5.69 46.92 4.43
CA ALA A 117 -7.09 46.48 4.45
C ALA A 117 -7.26 45.04 3.95
N VAL A 118 -6.59 44.67 2.86
CA VAL A 118 -6.57 43.31 2.33
C VAL A 118 -5.92 42.36 3.35
N PHE A 119 -4.81 42.75 3.96
CA PHE A 119 -4.13 41.95 4.99
C PHE A 119 -5.01 41.76 6.24
N MET A 120 -5.67 42.83 6.72
CA MET A 120 -6.64 42.74 7.83
C MET A 120 -7.86 41.91 7.47
N PHE A 121 -8.35 41.97 6.22
CA PHE A 121 -9.42 41.12 5.74
C PHE A 121 -9.01 39.63 5.75
N PHE A 122 -7.83 39.30 5.24
CA PHE A 122 -7.28 37.94 5.31
C PHE A 122 -7.05 37.49 6.74
N MET A 123 -6.50 38.32 7.60
CA MET A 123 -6.33 38.02 9.02
C MET A 123 -7.67 37.77 9.71
N ARG A 124 -8.67 38.57 9.42
CA ARG A 124 -10.02 38.41 9.99
C ARG A 124 -10.74 37.16 9.44
N GLN A 125 -10.48 36.77 8.20
CA GLN A 125 -10.97 35.55 7.60
C GLN A 125 -10.26 34.32 8.20
N MET A 126 -8.97 34.43 8.53
CA MET A 126 -8.24 33.40 9.27
C MET A 126 -8.65 33.30 10.74
N GLN A 127 -9.02 34.39 11.40
CA GLN A 127 -9.51 34.41 12.78
C GLN A 127 -11.01 34.09 12.94
N GLY A 128 -11.80 34.34 11.90
CA GLY A 128 -13.25 34.11 11.91
C GLY A 128 -13.69 32.65 11.69
N GLY A 129 -12.75 31.74 11.50
CA GLY A 129 -12.98 30.30 11.30
C GLY A 129 -12.86 29.46 12.57
N ALA A 130 -13.15 29.98 13.75
CA ALA A 130 -13.15 29.22 15.01
C ALA A 130 -14.30 28.19 15.12
N GLY A 131 -14.70 27.58 14.01
CA GLY A 131 -15.73 26.55 13.94
C GLY A 131 -15.52 25.53 12.81
N GLY A 132 -14.39 25.58 12.05
CA GLY A 132 -14.13 24.70 10.92
C GLY A 132 -12.77 23.98 11.06
N ARG A 133 -12.76 22.65 11.07
CA ARG A 133 -11.62 21.74 11.01
C ARG A 133 -10.62 22.17 9.92
N GLY A 134 -9.45 22.74 10.30
CA GLY A 134 -8.36 22.94 9.34
C GLY A 134 -7.54 24.24 9.45
N GLY A 135 -7.25 24.78 10.66
CA GLY A 135 -6.23 25.83 10.84
C GLY A 135 -4.80 25.25 10.83
N PRO A 136 -3.76 26.07 10.55
CA PRO A 136 -2.37 25.61 10.54
C PRO A 136 -1.90 25.00 11.88
N MET A 137 -2.63 25.19 12.98
CA MET A 137 -2.40 24.52 14.27
C MET A 137 -2.99 23.11 14.37
N SER A 138 -3.72 22.61 13.35
CA SER A 138 -4.31 21.27 13.41
C SER A 138 -3.36 20.16 12.92
N PHE A 139 -2.24 20.49 12.32
CA PHE A 139 -1.26 19.51 11.83
C PHE A 139 -0.64 18.63 12.92
N GLY A 140 -0.55 19.12 14.15
CA GLY A 140 0.00 18.39 15.29
C GLY A 140 -1.03 17.59 16.12
N LYS A 141 -2.33 17.63 15.77
CA LYS A 141 -3.33 16.85 16.50
C LYS A 141 -3.28 15.37 16.11
N SER A 142 -3.44 14.51 17.11
CA SER A 142 -3.47 13.06 16.92
C SER A 142 -4.56 12.65 15.94
N LYS A 143 -4.23 11.74 15.01
CA LYS A 143 -5.19 11.06 14.14
C LYS A 143 -5.76 9.80 14.81
N ALA A 144 -5.41 9.53 16.07
CA ALA A 144 -5.88 8.36 16.77
C ALA A 144 -7.41 8.30 16.80
N LYS A 145 -7.94 7.15 16.43
CA LYS A 145 -9.38 6.89 16.54
C LYS A 145 -9.68 6.50 17.97
N LEU A 146 -10.42 7.35 18.66
CA LEU A 146 -10.97 7.01 19.97
C LEU A 146 -12.25 6.18 19.78
N LEU A 147 -12.26 4.97 20.30
CA LEU A 147 -13.45 4.14 20.43
C LEU A 147 -13.85 4.16 21.90
N GLY A 148 -15.01 4.74 22.21
CA GLY A 148 -15.56 4.70 23.57
C GLY A 148 -15.97 3.29 23.97
N GLU A 149 -16.17 3.07 25.25
CA GLU A 149 -16.55 1.77 25.82
C GLU A 149 -17.76 1.14 25.11
N ASP A 150 -18.80 1.92 24.83
CA ASP A 150 -20.03 1.45 24.18
C ASP A 150 -19.85 1.08 22.69
N GLN A 151 -18.74 1.49 22.07
CA GLN A 151 -18.46 1.23 20.65
C GLN A 151 -17.66 -0.05 20.44
N ILE A 152 -17.08 -0.63 21.50
CA ILE A 152 -16.27 -1.84 21.43
C ILE A 152 -17.14 -3.03 21.81
N THR A 153 -17.69 -3.70 20.81
CA THR A 153 -18.52 -4.89 21.01
C THR A 153 -17.70 -6.20 20.97
N THR A 154 -16.43 -6.12 20.60
CA THR A 154 -15.54 -7.28 20.46
C THR A 154 -15.05 -7.75 21.81
N THR A 155 -15.21 -9.04 22.12
CA THR A 155 -14.78 -9.70 23.34
C THR A 155 -13.88 -10.90 23.03
N PHE A 156 -13.35 -11.58 24.05
CA PHE A 156 -12.57 -12.81 23.85
C PHE A 156 -13.36 -13.95 23.20
N ALA A 157 -14.70 -13.91 23.23
CA ALA A 157 -15.55 -14.86 22.53
C ALA A 157 -15.52 -14.72 21.00
N ASP A 158 -15.10 -13.55 20.49
CA ASP A 158 -14.96 -13.27 19.07
C ASP A 158 -13.54 -13.54 18.55
N VAL A 159 -12.59 -13.78 19.46
CA VAL A 159 -11.21 -14.15 19.15
C VAL A 159 -11.07 -15.66 19.34
N ALA A 160 -10.66 -16.36 18.31
CA ALA A 160 -10.51 -17.81 18.33
C ALA A 160 -9.11 -18.22 17.86
N GLY A 161 -8.64 -19.39 18.29
CA GLY A 161 -7.41 -20.02 17.80
C GLY A 161 -6.10 -19.39 18.28
N VAL A 162 -6.12 -18.65 19.37
CA VAL A 162 -4.94 -18.01 19.99
C VAL A 162 -5.06 -18.08 21.53
N GLU A 163 -5.32 -19.28 22.04
CA GLU A 163 -5.65 -19.46 23.48
C GLU A 163 -4.48 -19.05 24.38
N GLU A 164 -3.23 -19.40 24.02
CA GLU A 164 -2.03 -19.03 24.78
C GLU A 164 -1.88 -17.49 24.85
N ALA A 165 -2.08 -16.81 23.71
CA ALA A 165 -2.03 -15.35 23.68
C ALA A 165 -3.15 -14.71 24.50
N LYS A 166 -4.34 -15.34 24.59
CA LYS A 166 -5.42 -14.88 25.47
C LYS A 166 -5.07 -15.03 26.94
N GLU A 167 -4.49 -16.17 27.33
CA GLU A 167 -4.02 -16.41 28.69
C GLU A 167 -2.98 -15.37 29.10
N ASP A 168 -2.01 -15.12 28.22
CA ASP A 168 -0.96 -14.12 28.45
C ASP A 168 -1.50 -12.70 28.70
N VAL A 169 -2.60 -12.33 28.05
CA VAL A 169 -3.19 -10.99 28.20
C VAL A 169 -4.34 -10.92 29.21
N GLN A 170 -4.76 -12.04 29.80
CA GLN A 170 -5.84 -12.10 30.78
C GLN A 170 -5.51 -11.24 32.02
N GLU A 171 -4.27 -11.23 32.46
CA GLU A 171 -3.82 -10.38 33.57
C GLU A 171 -4.02 -8.89 33.30
N LEU A 172 -3.86 -8.46 32.04
CA LEU A 172 -4.06 -7.05 31.65
C LEU A 172 -5.53 -6.66 31.81
N VAL A 173 -6.44 -7.55 31.42
CA VAL A 173 -7.88 -7.35 31.58
C VAL A 173 -8.26 -7.23 33.06
N GLU A 174 -7.75 -8.14 33.90
CA GLU A 174 -8.01 -8.11 35.35
C GLU A 174 -7.50 -6.83 35.99
N PHE A 175 -6.32 -6.38 35.60
CA PHE A 175 -5.76 -5.12 36.10
C PHE A 175 -6.57 -3.91 35.66
N LEU A 176 -6.92 -3.82 34.37
CA LEU A 176 -7.72 -2.69 33.87
C LEU A 176 -9.09 -2.61 34.55
N ARG A 177 -9.66 -3.77 34.95
CA ARG A 177 -10.92 -3.84 35.70
C ARG A 177 -10.77 -3.41 37.18
N ASP A 178 -9.71 -3.85 37.85
CA ASP A 178 -9.45 -3.54 39.27
C ASP A 178 -7.95 -3.32 39.54
N PRO A 179 -7.43 -2.13 39.20
CA PRO A 179 -6.03 -1.79 39.44
C PRO A 179 -5.64 -1.85 40.94
N GLY A 180 -6.60 -1.56 41.84
CA GLY A 180 -6.34 -1.49 43.26
C GLY A 180 -5.97 -2.82 43.91
N ARG A 181 -6.44 -3.94 43.38
CA ARG A 181 -6.11 -5.29 43.85
C ARG A 181 -4.62 -5.61 43.70
N PHE A 182 -4.05 -5.27 42.54
CA PHE A 182 -2.65 -5.56 42.23
C PHE A 182 -1.68 -4.63 42.97
N GLN A 183 -2.05 -3.35 43.12
CA GLN A 183 -1.26 -2.36 43.86
C GLN A 183 -1.08 -2.72 45.33
N LYS A 184 -2.12 -3.25 46.02
CA LYS A 184 -2.06 -3.67 47.40
C LYS A 184 -1.06 -4.79 47.69
N LEU A 185 -0.77 -5.62 46.69
CA LEU A 185 0.19 -6.74 46.77
C LEU A 185 1.60 -6.35 46.26
N GLY A 186 1.81 -5.10 45.85
CA GLY A 186 3.10 -4.63 45.29
C GLY A 186 3.40 -5.11 43.87
N GLY A 187 2.41 -5.71 43.21
CA GLY A 187 2.52 -6.14 41.80
C GLY A 187 2.68 -4.96 40.87
N ARG A 188 3.62 -5.04 39.95
CA ARG A 188 3.82 -4.05 38.88
C ARG A 188 3.37 -4.67 37.58
N ILE A 189 2.49 -3.96 36.85
CA ILE A 189 2.01 -4.41 35.56
C ILE A 189 2.85 -3.82 34.46
N PRO A 190 3.04 -4.57 33.35
CA PRO A 190 3.76 -4.07 32.20
C PRO A 190 3.07 -2.81 31.66
N ARG A 191 3.87 -1.77 31.43
CA ARG A 191 3.37 -0.50 30.85
C ARG A 191 3.10 -0.66 29.36
N GLY A 192 3.85 -1.56 28.72
CA GLY A 192 3.75 -1.83 27.32
C GLY A 192 3.79 -3.31 27.00
N VAL A 193 2.95 -3.72 26.05
CA VAL A 193 2.87 -5.07 25.53
C VAL A 193 3.12 -5.03 24.03
N LEU A 194 4.08 -5.82 23.57
CA LEU A 194 4.37 -5.99 22.15
C LEU A 194 3.72 -7.28 21.63
N MET A 195 2.75 -7.16 20.76
CA MET A 195 2.15 -8.28 20.05
C MET A 195 2.95 -8.59 18.78
N VAL A 196 3.50 -9.78 18.69
CA VAL A 196 4.34 -10.24 17.59
C VAL A 196 3.64 -11.39 16.87
N GLY A 197 3.63 -11.39 15.54
CA GLY A 197 3.08 -12.50 14.76
C GLY A 197 2.95 -12.16 13.29
N GLN A 198 2.68 -13.18 12.48
CA GLN A 198 2.49 -13.00 11.04
C GLN A 198 1.29 -12.08 10.72
N PRO A 199 1.24 -11.49 9.50
CA PRO A 199 0.06 -10.76 9.06
C PRO A 199 -1.20 -11.63 9.12
N GLY A 200 -2.34 -11.03 9.50
CA GLY A 200 -3.62 -11.74 9.52
C GLY A 200 -3.89 -12.66 10.71
N THR A 201 -2.97 -12.78 11.69
CA THR A 201 -3.16 -13.64 12.87
C THR A 201 -4.12 -13.07 13.92
N GLY A 202 -4.63 -11.84 13.74
CA GLY A 202 -5.66 -11.28 14.63
C GLY A 202 -5.12 -10.37 15.74
N LYS A 203 -3.87 -9.87 15.67
CA LYS A 203 -3.27 -8.98 16.68
C LYS A 203 -4.15 -7.77 17.01
N THR A 204 -4.62 -7.06 16.01
CA THR A 204 -5.52 -5.90 16.17
C THR A 204 -6.88 -6.30 16.77
N LEU A 205 -7.38 -7.49 16.43
CA LEU A 205 -8.63 -8.03 16.97
C LEU A 205 -8.47 -8.37 18.46
N LEU A 206 -7.35 -9.03 18.83
CA LEU A 206 -7.03 -9.36 20.21
C LEU A 206 -6.88 -8.09 21.07
N ALA A 207 -6.21 -7.05 20.58
CA ALA A 207 -6.09 -5.78 21.27
C ALA A 207 -7.46 -5.12 21.52
N LYS A 208 -8.37 -5.16 20.55
CA LYS A 208 -9.75 -4.68 20.72
C LYS A 208 -10.53 -5.53 21.73
N ALA A 209 -10.32 -6.86 21.71
CA ALA A 209 -10.98 -7.77 22.63
C ALA A 209 -10.55 -7.53 24.10
N ILE A 210 -9.27 -7.21 24.33
CA ILE A 210 -8.77 -6.81 25.66
C ILE A 210 -9.54 -5.57 26.17
N ALA A 211 -9.68 -4.55 25.30
CA ALA A 211 -10.41 -3.32 25.68
C ALA A 211 -11.90 -3.57 25.93
N GLY A 212 -12.55 -4.36 25.08
CA GLY A 212 -13.97 -4.72 25.23
C GLY A 212 -14.24 -5.59 26.45
N GLU A 213 -13.33 -6.52 26.75
CA GLU A 213 -13.42 -7.37 27.93
C GLU A 213 -13.18 -6.58 29.23
N ALA A 214 -12.22 -5.65 29.21
CA ALA A 214 -11.93 -4.76 30.32
C ALA A 214 -12.94 -3.60 30.46
N LYS A 215 -13.73 -3.31 29.42
CA LYS A 215 -14.66 -2.17 29.34
C LYS A 215 -13.94 -0.84 29.54
N VAL A 216 -12.86 -0.60 28.79
CA VAL A 216 -12.08 0.64 28.84
C VAL A 216 -11.98 1.28 27.46
N PRO A 217 -11.80 2.62 27.38
CA PRO A 217 -11.57 3.32 26.12
C PRO A 217 -10.35 2.79 25.37
N PHE A 218 -10.44 2.79 24.03
CA PHE A 218 -9.42 2.26 23.13
C PHE A 218 -8.99 3.32 22.11
N PHE A 219 -7.74 3.75 22.20
CA PHE A 219 -7.11 4.64 21.24
C PHE A 219 -6.37 3.80 20.21
N SER A 220 -6.73 3.90 18.94
CA SER A 220 -6.07 3.15 17.85
C SER A 220 -5.42 4.09 16.86
N ILE A 221 -4.14 3.83 16.56
CA ILE A 221 -3.35 4.54 15.57
C ILE A 221 -2.44 3.56 14.84
N SER A 222 -2.13 3.84 13.56
CA SER A 222 -1.07 3.12 12.83
C SER A 222 0.27 3.82 13.03
N GLY A 223 1.36 3.05 13.15
CA GLY A 223 2.71 3.60 13.15
C GLY A 223 2.99 4.48 11.93
N SER A 224 2.40 4.17 10.78
CA SER A 224 2.50 4.97 9.57
C SER A 224 1.87 6.38 9.70
N ASP A 225 0.87 6.56 10.58
CA ASP A 225 0.24 7.87 10.82
C ASP A 225 1.16 8.87 11.53
N PHE A 226 2.24 8.38 12.12
CA PHE A 226 3.25 9.22 12.75
C PHE A 226 4.33 9.68 11.77
N VAL A 227 4.48 9.02 10.62
CA VAL A 227 5.48 9.36 9.61
C VAL A 227 4.91 10.44 8.70
N GLU A 228 5.46 11.65 8.78
CA GLU A 228 5.04 12.80 7.97
C GLU A 228 6.27 13.45 7.30
N MET A 229 6.06 14.29 6.30
CA MET A 229 7.16 14.98 5.62
C MET A 229 7.71 16.18 6.42
N PHE A 230 6.99 16.64 7.44
CA PHE A 230 7.38 17.81 8.24
C PHE A 230 7.94 17.38 9.60
N VAL A 231 9.16 17.79 9.87
CA VAL A 231 9.87 17.47 11.11
C VAL A 231 9.08 17.96 12.34
N GLY A 232 8.91 17.08 13.32
CA GLY A 232 8.26 17.37 14.61
C GLY A 232 6.75 17.17 14.63
N VAL A 233 6.08 16.93 13.50
CA VAL A 233 4.62 16.67 13.47
C VAL A 233 4.29 15.32 14.08
N GLY A 234 5.04 14.27 13.75
CA GLY A 234 4.89 12.94 14.34
C GLY A 234 5.07 12.97 15.86
N ALA A 235 6.13 13.61 16.35
CA ALA A 235 6.38 13.76 17.77
C ALA A 235 5.25 14.53 18.49
N SER A 236 4.68 15.56 17.87
CA SER A 236 3.55 16.30 18.43
C SER A 236 2.27 15.44 18.51
N ARG A 237 2.02 14.58 17.51
CA ARG A 237 0.89 13.64 17.54
C ARG A 237 1.03 12.57 18.62
N VAL A 238 2.23 12.05 18.82
CA VAL A 238 2.53 11.13 19.92
C VAL A 238 2.15 11.80 21.24
N ARG A 239 2.67 12.99 21.51
CA ARG A 239 2.38 13.73 22.76
C ARG A 239 0.89 13.97 22.95
N ASP A 240 0.20 14.48 21.93
CA ASP A 240 -1.25 14.77 21.98
C ASP A 240 -2.06 13.49 22.29
N MET A 241 -1.72 12.36 21.67
CA MET A 241 -2.36 11.07 21.91
C MET A 241 -2.17 10.62 23.36
N PHE A 242 -0.95 10.68 23.90
CA PHE A 242 -0.68 10.29 25.27
C PHE A 242 -1.35 11.22 26.28
N GLU A 243 -1.40 12.52 26.03
CA GLU A 243 -2.15 13.48 26.86
C GLU A 243 -3.65 13.21 26.87
N GLN A 244 -4.22 12.84 25.72
CA GLN A 244 -5.64 12.47 25.62
C GLN A 244 -5.92 11.16 26.36
N ALA A 245 -5.05 10.16 26.25
CA ALA A 245 -5.18 8.89 26.94
C ALA A 245 -5.11 9.07 28.48
N LYS A 246 -4.17 9.88 28.98
CA LYS A 246 -4.08 10.20 30.43
C LYS A 246 -5.36 10.81 30.99
N LYS A 247 -6.08 11.61 30.21
CA LYS A 247 -7.36 12.21 30.61
C LYS A 247 -8.51 11.22 30.67
N GLN A 248 -8.37 10.07 30.01
CA GLN A 248 -9.41 9.02 29.92
C GLN A 248 -8.96 7.70 30.54
N SER A 249 -8.04 7.75 31.49
CA SER A 249 -7.59 6.59 32.25
C SER A 249 -8.72 6.03 33.16
N PRO A 250 -8.86 4.67 33.26
CA PRO A 250 -8.06 3.64 32.63
C PRO A 250 -8.38 3.45 31.15
N CYS A 251 -7.35 3.27 30.29
CA CYS A 251 -7.53 3.10 28.84
C CYS A 251 -6.39 2.31 28.21
N ILE A 252 -6.59 1.91 26.94
CA ILE A 252 -5.59 1.26 26.12
C ILE A 252 -5.20 2.17 24.95
N ILE A 253 -3.89 2.34 24.71
CA ILE A 253 -3.32 2.89 23.49
C ILE A 253 -2.85 1.72 22.64
N PHE A 254 -3.39 1.58 21.45
CA PHE A 254 -2.97 0.56 20.49
C PHE A 254 -2.25 1.21 19.29
N ILE A 255 -1.02 0.75 19.04
CA ILE A 255 -0.17 1.21 17.94
C ILE A 255 0.03 0.01 17.00
N ASP A 256 -0.66 0.02 15.86
CA ASP A 256 -0.46 -1.00 14.84
C ASP A 256 0.78 -0.69 13.99
N GLU A 257 1.44 -1.70 13.45
CA GLU A 257 2.62 -1.55 12.59
C GLU A 257 3.69 -0.65 13.22
N ILE A 258 4.05 -0.90 14.48
CA ILE A 258 5.03 -0.07 15.22
C ILE A 258 6.39 -0.02 14.51
N ASP A 259 6.73 -1.01 13.69
CA ASP A 259 7.95 -1.08 12.89
C ASP A 259 8.05 0.05 11.83
N ALA A 260 6.95 0.71 11.49
CA ALA A 260 6.99 1.90 10.63
C ALA A 260 7.78 3.07 11.28
N VAL A 261 7.73 3.18 12.61
CA VAL A 261 8.40 4.23 13.41
C VAL A 261 9.58 3.67 14.20
N GLY A 262 9.43 2.46 14.72
CA GLY A 262 10.35 1.82 15.68
C GLY A 262 11.54 1.10 15.05
N ARG A 263 11.84 1.31 13.78
CA ARG A 263 12.93 0.62 13.08
C ARG A 263 14.29 1.06 13.59
N HIS A 264 15.23 0.09 13.68
CA HIS A 264 16.62 0.30 14.07
C HIS A 264 17.30 1.41 13.25
N ARG A 265 18.22 2.15 13.88
CA ARG A 265 19.08 3.20 13.29
C ARG A 265 20.00 2.58 12.25
N GLY A 266 19.61 2.52 11.01
CA GLY A 266 20.39 1.95 9.90
C GLY A 266 20.70 3.00 8.84
N ALA A 267 21.90 2.92 8.29
CA ALA A 267 22.46 3.79 7.28
C ALA A 267 21.55 4.00 6.06
N GLY A 268 20.78 5.09 6.04
CA GLY A 268 20.05 5.57 4.90
C GLY A 268 20.32 7.05 4.69
N LEU A 269 20.94 7.39 3.57
CA LEU A 269 21.17 8.76 3.11
C LEU A 269 19.82 9.37 2.63
N GLY A 270 19.08 10.08 3.55
CA GLY A 270 17.90 10.81 3.13
C GLY A 270 17.12 11.45 4.28
N GLY A 271 16.64 12.68 4.11
CA GLY A 271 16.00 13.55 5.12
C GLY A 271 14.69 13.08 5.76
N GLY A 272 14.23 11.85 5.49
CA GLY A 272 13.07 11.24 6.17
C GLY A 272 13.44 10.43 7.43
N HIS A 273 14.72 10.31 7.76
CA HIS A 273 15.19 9.57 8.94
C HIS A 273 15.09 10.38 10.22
N ASP A 274 15.36 11.68 10.17
CA ASP A 274 15.38 12.58 11.33
C ASP A 274 14.00 12.69 11.99
N GLU A 275 12.93 12.67 11.20
CA GLU A 275 11.56 12.76 11.71
C GLU A 275 11.13 11.47 12.41
N ARG A 276 11.44 10.31 11.82
CA ARG A 276 11.14 9.01 12.45
C ARG A 276 11.88 8.85 13.77
N GLU A 277 13.17 9.22 13.81
CA GLU A 277 13.97 9.16 15.02
C GLU A 277 13.44 10.11 16.09
N GLN A 278 13.04 11.32 15.72
CA GLN A 278 12.44 12.27 16.65
C GLN A 278 11.11 11.74 17.20
N THR A 279 10.28 11.11 16.35
CA THR A 279 9.01 10.52 16.74
C THR A 279 9.21 9.32 17.66
N LEU A 280 10.18 8.43 17.34
CA LEU A 280 10.56 7.31 18.20
C LEU A 280 11.05 7.81 19.57
N ASN A 281 11.95 8.78 19.60
CA ASN A 281 12.45 9.36 20.84
C ASN A 281 11.31 9.97 21.68
N GLN A 282 10.34 10.65 21.05
CA GLN A 282 9.17 11.17 21.75
C GLN A 282 8.31 10.01 22.33
N LEU A 283 8.09 8.93 21.56
CA LEU A 283 7.38 7.76 22.05
C LEU A 283 8.06 7.16 23.28
N LEU A 284 9.39 7.01 23.25
CA LEU A 284 10.16 6.52 24.38
C LEU A 284 10.03 7.43 25.62
N VAL A 285 10.07 8.75 25.41
CA VAL A 285 9.90 9.74 26.51
C VAL A 285 8.50 9.66 27.11
N GLU A 286 7.45 9.56 26.29
CA GLU A 286 6.07 9.44 26.80
C GLU A 286 5.86 8.13 27.56
N MET A 287 6.42 7.01 27.10
CA MET A 287 6.36 5.73 27.79
C MET A 287 7.13 5.75 29.13
N ASP A 288 8.31 6.36 29.16
CA ASP A 288 9.09 6.51 30.39
C ASP A 288 8.41 7.46 31.40
N GLY A 289 7.63 8.44 30.90
CA GLY A 289 6.91 9.45 31.66
C GLY A 289 5.60 8.99 32.29
N PHE A 290 5.22 7.72 32.17
CA PHE A 290 4.06 7.17 32.89
C PHE A 290 4.39 6.93 34.37
N GLU A 291 3.51 7.38 35.24
CA GLU A 291 3.53 6.95 36.63
C GLU A 291 2.85 5.57 36.79
N LEU A 292 3.20 4.84 37.84
CA LEU A 292 2.67 3.49 38.10
C LEU A 292 1.14 3.46 38.25
N ASN A 293 0.51 4.61 38.48
CA ASN A 293 -0.90 4.77 38.75
C ASN A 293 -1.71 5.36 37.60
N ASP A 294 -1.08 5.63 36.46
CA ASP A 294 -1.77 6.31 35.35
C ASP A 294 -2.85 5.44 34.65
N GLY A 295 -2.87 4.13 34.91
CA GLY A 295 -3.91 3.22 34.38
C GLY A 295 -3.95 3.14 32.85
N VAL A 296 -2.90 3.58 32.16
CA VAL A 296 -2.78 3.52 30.71
C VAL A 296 -1.85 2.37 30.32
N ILE A 297 -2.32 1.48 29.45
CA ILE A 297 -1.52 0.39 28.88
C ILE A 297 -1.30 0.67 27.40
N VAL A 298 -0.04 0.60 26.99
CA VAL A 298 0.32 0.72 25.58
C VAL A 298 0.48 -0.68 24.98
N ILE A 299 -0.29 -0.99 23.95
CA ILE A 299 -0.17 -2.24 23.19
C ILE A 299 0.33 -1.89 21.79
N ALA A 300 1.46 -2.45 21.38
CA ALA A 300 1.95 -2.31 20.01
C ALA A 300 1.87 -3.64 19.28
N ALA A 301 1.66 -3.60 17.96
CA ALA A 301 1.68 -4.78 17.11
C ALA A 301 2.73 -4.63 16.01
N THR A 302 3.45 -5.72 15.72
CA THR A 302 4.39 -5.79 14.60
C THR A 302 4.39 -7.18 13.97
N ASN A 303 4.70 -7.21 12.68
CA ASN A 303 4.97 -8.45 11.96
C ASN A 303 6.49 -8.74 11.88
N ARG A 304 7.32 -7.76 12.26
CA ARG A 304 8.77 -7.80 12.12
C ARG A 304 9.48 -7.33 13.39
N PRO A 305 9.54 -8.17 14.41
CA PRO A 305 10.22 -7.82 15.66
C PRO A 305 11.74 -7.64 15.48
N ASP A 306 12.32 -8.26 14.46
CA ASP A 306 13.73 -8.22 14.08
C ASP A 306 14.24 -6.81 13.71
N VAL A 307 13.36 -5.95 13.19
CA VAL A 307 13.74 -4.59 12.75
C VAL A 307 13.56 -3.53 13.83
N LEU A 308 13.00 -3.87 14.98
CA LEU A 308 12.70 -2.90 16.05
C LEU A 308 13.96 -2.46 16.78
N ASP A 309 14.00 -1.16 17.14
CA ASP A 309 15.07 -0.61 17.99
C ASP A 309 15.04 -1.28 19.38
N PRO A 310 16.17 -1.86 19.84
CA PRO A 310 16.26 -2.49 21.15
C PRO A 310 15.85 -1.58 22.31
N ALA A 311 15.92 -0.26 22.13
CA ALA A 311 15.46 0.71 23.13
C ALA A 311 13.96 0.58 23.44
N LEU A 312 13.13 0.13 22.49
CA LEU A 312 11.70 -0.13 22.71
C LEU A 312 11.44 -1.32 23.63
N LEU A 313 12.34 -2.32 23.60
CA LEU A 313 12.21 -3.59 24.33
C LEU A 313 12.82 -3.54 25.74
N ARG A 314 13.29 -2.36 26.19
CA ARG A 314 13.85 -2.21 27.54
C ARG A 314 12.76 -2.27 28.59
N PRO A 315 13.08 -2.79 29.81
CA PRO A 315 12.14 -2.80 30.94
C PRO A 315 11.56 -1.40 31.21
N GLY A 316 10.24 -1.36 31.46
CA GLY A 316 9.49 -0.11 31.63
C GLY A 316 8.88 0.46 30.36
N ARG A 317 9.12 -0.18 29.20
CA ARG A 317 8.53 0.15 27.89
C ARG A 317 7.73 -1.04 27.38
N PHE A 318 8.09 -1.67 26.25
CA PHE A 318 7.49 -2.93 25.81
C PHE A 318 8.23 -4.11 26.45
N ASP A 319 8.00 -4.28 27.73
CA ASP A 319 8.68 -5.27 28.56
C ASP A 319 8.00 -6.65 28.52
N ARG A 320 6.80 -6.75 27.96
CA ARG A 320 6.10 -8.02 27.73
C ARG A 320 5.90 -8.24 26.23
N GLN A 321 6.27 -9.42 25.75
CA GLN A 321 5.99 -9.85 24.38
C GLN A 321 4.93 -10.94 24.41
N VAL A 322 3.91 -10.79 23.55
CA VAL A 322 2.85 -11.77 23.34
C VAL A 322 2.93 -12.24 21.89
N VAL A 323 3.19 -13.53 21.70
CA VAL A 323 3.29 -14.11 20.37
C VAL A 323 1.90 -14.57 19.91
N VAL A 324 1.43 -13.99 18.81
CA VAL A 324 0.17 -14.37 18.16
C VAL A 324 0.53 -15.19 16.93
N GLY A 325 0.65 -16.51 17.11
CA GLY A 325 1.03 -17.46 16.08
C GLY A 325 -0.07 -17.73 15.06
N LEU A 326 0.26 -18.57 14.08
CA LEU A 326 -0.76 -19.16 13.20
C LEU A 326 -1.61 -20.15 14.01
N PRO A 327 -2.92 -20.24 13.73
CA PRO A 327 -3.80 -21.17 14.44
C PRO A 327 -3.50 -22.63 14.08
N ASP A 328 -3.52 -23.52 15.06
CA ASP A 328 -3.55 -24.96 14.87
C ASP A 328 -4.88 -25.44 14.25
N ILE A 329 -5.02 -26.73 13.99
CA ILE A 329 -6.23 -27.31 13.38
C ILE A 329 -7.49 -26.92 14.18
N ARG A 330 -7.43 -26.98 15.51
CA ARG A 330 -8.57 -26.65 16.39
C ARG A 330 -8.88 -25.16 16.35
N GLY A 331 -7.85 -24.34 16.37
CA GLY A 331 -7.97 -22.89 16.22
C GLY A 331 -8.57 -22.50 14.87
N ARG A 332 -8.13 -23.13 13.77
CA ARG A 332 -8.72 -22.90 12.45
C ARG A 332 -10.20 -23.26 12.40
N GLU A 333 -10.58 -24.39 13.00
CA GLU A 333 -11.99 -24.79 13.08
C GLU A 333 -12.83 -23.78 13.88
N GLN A 334 -12.31 -23.29 15.01
CA GLN A 334 -12.99 -22.27 15.80
C GLN A 334 -13.15 -20.96 15.03
N ILE A 335 -12.07 -20.51 14.35
CA ILE A 335 -12.09 -19.28 13.53
C ILE A 335 -13.11 -19.42 12.39
N LEU A 336 -13.13 -20.55 11.69
CA LEU A 336 -14.12 -20.85 10.65
C LEU A 336 -15.54 -20.74 11.20
N LYS A 337 -15.84 -21.37 12.34
CA LYS A 337 -17.15 -21.28 13.00
C LYS A 337 -17.55 -19.83 13.31
N VAL A 338 -16.62 -18.99 13.73
CA VAL A 338 -16.90 -17.56 13.99
C VAL A 338 -17.28 -16.83 12.69
N HIS A 339 -16.52 -17.03 11.60
CA HIS A 339 -16.78 -16.34 10.33
C HIS A 339 -18.01 -16.89 9.61
N MET A 340 -18.30 -18.17 9.75
CA MET A 340 -19.45 -18.84 9.16
C MET A 340 -20.80 -18.47 9.79
N ARG A 341 -20.83 -17.91 11.00
CA ARG A 341 -22.09 -17.53 11.71
C ARG A 341 -23.03 -16.64 10.90
N LYS A 342 -22.46 -15.82 10.00
CA LYS A 342 -23.21 -14.83 9.18
C LYS A 342 -23.52 -15.32 7.77
N VAL A 343 -23.12 -16.54 7.41
CA VAL A 343 -23.25 -17.10 6.06
C VAL A 343 -24.30 -18.20 6.07
N PRO A 344 -25.26 -18.21 5.13
CA PRO A 344 -26.23 -19.29 5.00
C PRO A 344 -25.55 -20.56 4.46
N LEU A 345 -25.33 -21.54 5.33
CA LEU A 345 -24.63 -22.78 5.00
C LEU A 345 -25.60 -23.90 4.67
N SER A 346 -25.19 -24.80 3.79
CA SER A 346 -25.81 -26.09 3.56
C SER A 346 -25.42 -27.11 4.65
N GLU A 347 -26.19 -28.16 4.81
CA GLU A 347 -25.96 -29.19 5.84
C GLU A 347 -24.71 -30.05 5.59
N ASP A 348 -24.18 -30.04 4.36
CA ASP A 348 -22.98 -30.79 3.95
C ASP A 348 -21.67 -30.14 4.42
N VAL A 349 -21.71 -28.88 4.90
CA VAL A 349 -20.50 -28.12 5.28
C VAL A 349 -19.94 -28.61 6.61
N ASP A 350 -18.72 -29.13 6.56
CA ASP A 350 -17.95 -29.60 7.72
C ASP A 350 -16.73 -28.70 7.97
N SER A 351 -16.83 -27.85 9.01
CA SER A 351 -15.73 -26.94 9.40
C SER A 351 -14.45 -27.68 9.78
N SER A 352 -14.54 -28.92 10.29
CA SER A 352 -13.38 -29.72 10.65
C SER A 352 -12.61 -30.19 9.41
N LYS A 353 -13.33 -30.61 8.34
CA LYS A 353 -12.70 -30.95 7.06
C LYS A 353 -12.02 -29.76 6.42
N ILE A 354 -12.68 -28.59 6.45
CA ILE A 354 -12.10 -27.36 5.91
C ILE A 354 -10.85 -26.96 6.71
N ALA A 355 -10.89 -27.04 8.05
CA ALA A 355 -9.76 -26.72 8.91
C ALA A 355 -8.54 -27.63 8.67
N ARG A 356 -8.76 -28.94 8.46
CA ARG A 356 -7.69 -29.88 8.06
C ARG A 356 -7.13 -29.56 6.68
N GLY A 357 -7.99 -29.14 5.76
CA GLY A 357 -7.60 -28.80 4.39
C GLY A 357 -6.94 -27.43 4.23
N THR A 358 -6.70 -26.68 5.31
CA THR A 358 -6.13 -25.31 5.26
C THR A 358 -4.93 -25.13 6.22
N PRO A 359 -3.90 -25.99 6.13
CA PRO A 359 -2.71 -25.84 6.96
C PRO A 359 -2.00 -24.51 6.64
N GLY A 360 -1.48 -23.85 7.69
CA GLY A 360 -0.77 -22.60 7.55
C GLY A 360 -1.63 -21.36 7.25
N PHE A 361 -2.96 -21.48 7.18
CA PHE A 361 -3.84 -20.32 7.01
C PHE A 361 -3.90 -19.49 8.29
N SER A 362 -3.78 -18.18 8.12
CA SER A 362 -4.05 -17.21 9.16
C SER A 362 -5.57 -16.99 9.35
N GLY A 363 -5.96 -16.30 10.42
CA GLY A 363 -7.36 -15.93 10.62
C GLY A 363 -7.94 -15.09 9.47
N ALA A 364 -7.13 -14.23 8.86
CA ALA A 364 -7.54 -13.45 7.69
C ALA A 364 -7.74 -14.31 6.44
N ASP A 365 -6.90 -15.33 6.22
CA ASP A 365 -7.04 -16.25 5.10
C ASP A 365 -8.31 -17.09 5.24
N LEU A 366 -8.63 -17.55 6.46
CA LEU A 366 -9.86 -18.28 6.76
C LEU A 366 -11.11 -17.41 6.58
N ALA A 367 -11.06 -16.15 6.99
CA ALA A 367 -12.13 -15.18 6.73
C ALA A 367 -12.34 -14.96 5.23
N ASN A 368 -11.24 -14.84 4.47
CA ASN A 368 -11.26 -14.71 3.03
C ASN A 368 -11.82 -15.99 2.36
N LEU A 369 -11.47 -17.17 2.86
CA LEU A 369 -11.99 -18.44 2.37
C LEU A 369 -13.52 -18.51 2.48
N VAL A 370 -14.07 -18.13 3.64
CA VAL A 370 -15.53 -18.08 3.84
C VAL A 370 -16.19 -17.07 2.90
N ASN A 371 -15.57 -15.91 2.70
CA ASN A 371 -16.06 -14.89 1.78
C ASN A 371 -16.02 -15.36 0.32
N GLU A 372 -14.92 -15.97 -0.14
CA GLU A 372 -14.79 -16.50 -1.50
C GLU A 372 -15.78 -17.64 -1.76
N ALA A 373 -16.02 -18.53 -0.80
CA ALA A 373 -17.04 -19.58 -0.91
C ALA A 373 -18.43 -18.97 -1.09
N ALA A 374 -18.77 -17.92 -0.34
CA ALA A 374 -20.04 -17.21 -0.51
C ALA A 374 -20.15 -16.53 -1.89
N LEU A 375 -19.04 -15.97 -2.40
CA LEU A 375 -19.00 -15.39 -3.75
C LEU A 375 -19.18 -16.44 -4.84
N PHE A 376 -18.60 -17.64 -4.69
CA PHE A 376 -18.86 -18.76 -5.61
C PHE A 376 -20.32 -19.21 -5.59
N ALA A 377 -20.93 -19.32 -4.41
CA ALA A 377 -22.35 -19.64 -4.30
C ALA A 377 -23.23 -18.59 -4.99
N ALA A 378 -22.95 -17.31 -4.76
CA ALA A 378 -23.68 -16.20 -5.37
C ALA A 378 -23.56 -16.19 -6.91
N ARG A 379 -22.38 -16.46 -7.46
CA ARG A 379 -22.17 -16.58 -8.92
C ARG A 379 -22.89 -17.77 -9.53
N GLY A 380 -22.98 -18.87 -8.78
CA GLY A 380 -23.75 -20.06 -9.18
C GLY A 380 -25.25 -19.93 -8.98
N GLY A 381 -25.77 -18.80 -8.50
CA GLY A 381 -27.19 -18.59 -8.22
C GLY A 381 -27.72 -19.44 -7.06
N LEU A 382 -26.85 -19.96 -6.20
CA LEU A 382 -27.22 -20.83 -5.08
C LEU A 382 -27.73 -19.99 -3.89
N ARG A 383 -28.65 -20.55 -3.12
CA ARG A 383 -29.17 -19.90 -1.90
C ARG A 383 -28.36 -20.20 -0.64
N LEU A 384 -27.63 -21.30 -0.66
CA LEU A 384 -26.82 -21.80 0.44
C LEU A 384 -25.39 -22.04 -0.06
N VAL A 385 -24.41 -21.88 0.82
CA VAL A 385 -23.02 -22.20 0.54
C VAL A 385 -22.74 -23.62 0.97
N GLY A 386 -22.43 -24.50 0.03
CA GLY A 386 -22.13 -25.92 0.26
C GLY A 386 -20.62 -26.19 0.35
N MET A 387 -20.26 -27.44 0.64
CA MET A 387 -18.87 -27.87 0.76
C MET A 387 -18.09 -27.67 -0.56
N ASN A 388 -18.73 -27.90 -1.72
CA ASN A 388 -18.11 -27.69 -3.02
C ASN A 388 -17.63 -26.25 -3.23
N GLN A 389 -18.39 -25.24 -2.75
CA GLN A 389 -17.99 -23.84 -2.86
C GLN A 389 -16.76 -23.53 -1.98
N PHE A 390 -16.64 -24.17 -0.83
CA PHE A 390 -15.44 -24.08 0.02
C PHE A 390 -14.23 -24.74 -0.64
N GLU A 391 -14.39 -25.87 -1.31
CA GLU A 391 -13.32 -26.52 -2.06
C GLU A 391 -12.84 -25.64 -3.23
N LEU A 392 -13.76 -25.07 -4.02
CA LEU A 392 -13.43 -24.14 -5.09
C LEU A 392 -12.73 -22.87 -4.56
N ALA A 393 -13.19 -22.35 -3.43
CA ALA A 393 -12.56 -21.19 -2.78
C ALA A 393 -11.15 -21.51 -2.28
N LYS A 394 -10.97 -22.67 -1.66
CA LYS A 394 -9.67 -23.18 -1.21
C LYS A 394 -8.70 -23.31 -2.38
N ASP A 395 -9.13 -23.98 -3.45
CA ASP A 395 -8.34 -24.15 -4.67
C ASP A 395 -7.92 -22.79 -5.25
N LYS A 396 -8.83 -21.82 -5.32
CA LYS A 396 -8.53 -20.46 -5.79
C LYS A 396 -7.50 -19.75 -4.91
N ILE A 397 -7.57 -19.89 -3.58
CA ILE A 397 -6.66 -19.22 -2.65
C ILE A 397 -5.28 -19.89 -2.68
N MET A 398 -5.22 -21.21 -2.65
CA MET A 398 -3.96 -21.96 -2.57
C MET A 398 -3.23 -22.05 -3.90
N MET A 399 -3.96 -22.26 -4.99
CA MET A 399 -3.41 -22.48 -6.34
C MET A 399 -3.52 -21.25 -7.25
N GLY A 400 -4.29 -20.23 -6.85
CA GLY A 400 -4.58 -19.05 -7.69
C GLY A 400 -5.80 -19.21 -8.60
N ALA A 401 -6.18 -18.12 -9.25
CA ALA A 401 -7.32 -18.11 -10.17
C ALA A 401 -7.00 -18.89 -11.46
N GLU A 402 -7.97 -19.66 -11.95
CA GLU A 402 -7.88 -20.37 -13.24
C GLU A 402 -7.76 -19.40 -14.41
N ARG A 403 -6.88 -19.71 -15.34
CA ARG A 403 -6.66 -18.94 -16.58
C ARG A 403 -7.31 -19.65 -17.77
N ARG A 404 -8.64 -19.80 -17.75
CA ARG A 404 -9.41 -20.49 -18.80
C ARG A 404 -9.26 -19.88 -20.20
N SER A 405 -8.83 -18.62 -20.29
CA SER A 405 -8.58 -17.94 -21.57
C SER A 405 -7.25 -18.31 -22.21
N MET A 406 -6.37 -19.02 -21.50
CA MET A 406 -5.08 -19.45 -22.03
C MET A 406 -5.24 -20.77 -22.79
N VAL A 407 -5.15 -20.70 -24.10
CA VAL A 407 -5.19 -21.88 -24.97
C VAL A 407 -3.78 -22.46 -25.04
N MET A 408 -3.58 -23.65 -24.47
CA MET A 408 -2.35 -24.43 -24.63
C MET A 408 -2.47 -25.34 -25.85
N SER A 409 -1.37 -25.57 -26.54
CA SER A 409 -1.33 -26.61 -27.58
C SER A 409 -1.48 -28.00 -26.93
N GLU A 410 -2.02 -28.97 -27.66
CA GLU A 410 -2.15 -30.36 -27.16
C GLU A 410 -0.80 -30.95 -26.74
N ALA A 411 0.30 -30.56 -27.42
CA ALA A 411 1.64 -30.99 -27.06
C ALA A 411 2.08 -30.40 -25.71
N GLU A 412 1.84 -29.10 -25.46
CA GLU A 412 2.14 -28.45 -24.18
C GLU A 412 1.29 -29.00 -23.06
N LYS A 413 0.00 -29.22 -23.32
CA LYS A 413 -0.95 -29.80 -22.35
C LYS A 413 -0.49 -31.20 -21.93
N ARG A 414 -0.07 -32.01 -22.90
CA ARG A 414 0.45 -33.36 -22.65
C ARG A 414 1.78 -33.34 -21.88
N ASN A 415 2.69 -32.43 -22.25
CA ASN A 415 3.94 -32.27 -21.52
C ASN A 415 3.69 -31.86 -20.05
N THR A 416 2.79 -30.91 -19.83
CA THR A 416 2.37 -30.50 -18.48
C THR A 416 1.76 -31.68 -17.71
N ALA A 417 0.94 -32.51 -18.36
CA ALA A 417 0.33 -33.68 -17.74
C ALA A 417 1.40 -34.68 -17.25
N TYR A 418 2.43 -34.96 -18.05
CA TYR A 418 3.55 -35.81 -17.62
C TYR A 418 4.37 -35.17 -16.50
N HIS A 419 4.61 -33.87 -16.57
CA HIS A 419 5.34 -33.11 -15.55
C HIS A 419 4.64 -33.23 -14.18
N GLU A 420 3.35 -32.90 -14.14
CA GLU A 420 2.58 -32.95 -12.89
C GLU A 420 2.36 -34.38 -12.37
N ALA A 421 2.15 -35.34 -13.27
CA ALA A 421 2.08 -36.75 -12.91
C ALA A 421 3.41 -37.25 -12.31
N GLY A 422 4.55 -36.78 -12.82
CA GLY A 422 5.85 -37.09 -12.26
C GLY A 422 6.00 -36.65 -10.81
N HIS A 423 5.63 -35.43 -10.49
CA HIS A 423 5.60 -34.94 -9.11
C HIS A 423 4.71 -35.79 -8.21
N ALA A 424 3.49 -36.10 -8.69
CA ALA A 424 2.51 -36.85 -7.92
C ALA A 424 2.97 -38.28 -7.60
N ILE A 425 3.50 -39.00 -8.58
CA ILE A 425 3.97 -40.38 -8.40
C ILE A 425 5.16 -40.42 -7.46
N VAL A 426 6.18 -39.58 -7.69
CA VAL A 426 7.36 -39.52 -6.82
C VAL A 426 6.95 -39.14 -5.40
N GLY A 427 6.15 -38.12 -5.23
CA GLY A 427 5.67 -37.71 -3.90
C GLY A 427 4.88 -38.82 -3.19
N ARG A 428 4.05 -39.57 -3.93
CA ARG A 428 3.25 -40.69 -3.35
C ARG A 428 4.12 -41.89 -2.94
N LEU A 429 5.23 -42.12 -3.63
CA LEU A 429 6.12 -43.27 -3.37
C LEU A 429 7.24 -42.99 -2.35
N MET A 430 7.57 -41.70 -2.14
CA MET A 430 8.59 -41.30 -1.19
C MET A 430 8.09 -41.40 0.26
N PRO A 431 8.92 -41.94 1.18
CA PRO A 431 8.56 -42.09 2.59
C PRO A 431 8.47 -40.71 3.27
N GLU A 432 7.54 -40.56 4.22
CA GLU A 432 7.33 -39.34 5.01
C GLU A 432 6.97 -38.09 4.17
N HIS A 433 6.73 -38.24 2.87
CA HIS A 433 6.21 -37.14 2.04
C HIS A 433 4.76 -36.84 2.41
N ASP A 434 4.34 -35.59 2.27
CA ASP A 434 2.94 -35.22 2.45
C ASP A 434 2.08 -35.89 1.37
N PRO A 435 0.86 -36.31 1.70
CA PRO A 435 -0.04 -36.91 0.72
C PRO A 435 -0.38 -35.98 -0.45
N VAL A 436 -0.51 -36.56 -1.64
CA VAL A 436 -1.01 -35.81 -2.80
C VAL A 436 -2.48 -35.53 -2.59
N TYR A 437 -2.84 -34.25 -2.63
CA TYR A 437 -4.23 -33.81 -2.48
C TYR A 437 -4.94 -33.73 -3.82
N LYS A 438 -4.33 -33.05 -4.78
CA LYS A 438 -4.90 -32.78 -6.11
C LYS A 438 -3.81 -32.50 -7.14
N VAL A 439 -4.02 -32.93 -8.37
CA VAL A 439 -3.16 -32.61 -9.53
C VAL A 439 -4.02 -31.98 -10.61
N SER A 440 -3.57 -30.87 -11.18
CA SER A 440 -4.32 -30.15 -12.23
C SER A 440 -3.39 -29.63 -13.31
N ILE A 441 -3.83 -29.72 -14.57
CA ILE A 441 -3.15 -29.13 -15.72
C ILE A 441 -3.85 -27.88 -16.23
N ILE A 442 -4.82 -27.36 -15.46
CA ILE A 442 -5.44 -26.08 -15.74
C ILE A 442 -4.46 -24.97 -15.33
N PRO A 443 -4.08 -24.06 -16.24
CA PRO A 443 -3.16 -22.98 -15.92
C PRO A 443 -3.69 -22.07 -14.81
N ARG A 444 -2.84 -21.80 -13.81
CA ARG A 444 -3.17 -20.93 -12.67
C ARG A 444 -2.03 -19.95 -12.41
N GLY A 445 -2.31 -18.68 -12.30
CA GLY A 445 -1.28 -17.66 -12.07
C GLY A 445 -0.17 -17.70 -13.14
N ARG A 446 1.04 -18.11 -12.76
CA ARG A 446 2.19 -18.31 -13.66
C ARG A 446 2.47 -19.78 -13.99
N ALA A 447 1.85 -20.70 -13.29
CA ALA A 447 2.03 -22.13 -13.49
C ALA A 447 1.10 -22.65 -14.59
N LEU A 448 1.59 -23.58 -15.40
CA LEU A 448 0.83 -24.28 -16.43
C LEU A 448 0.03 -25.47 -15.85
N GLY A 449 0.52 -26.05 -14.76
CA GLY A 449 -0.10 -27.07 -13.95
C GLY A 449 0.26 -26.90 -12.50
N VAL A 450 -0.28 -27.75 -11.64
CA VAL A 450 0.03 -27.77 -10.21
C VAL A 450 -0.25 -29.13 -9.61
N THR A 451 0.75 -29.66 -8.89
CA THR A 451 0.61 -30.82 -8.01
C THR A 451 0.62 -30.36 -6.58
N MET A 452 -0.48 -30.59 -5.87
CA MET A 452 -0.68 -30.12 -4.52
C MET A 452 -0.54 -31.23 -3.51
N PHE A 453 0.36 -31.01 -2.57
CA PHE A 453 0.52 -31.87 -1.39
C PHE A 453 -0.07 -31.19 -0.17
N LEU A 454 -0.76 -31.94 0.66
CA LEU A 454 -1.43 -31.44 1.84
C LEU A 454 -1.07 -32.28 3.05
N PRO A 455 -0.42 -31.70 4.07
CA PRO A 455 -0.08 -32.46 5.27
C PRO A 455 -1.35 -32.85 6.03
N GLU A 456 -1.38 -34.07 6.58
CA GLU A 456 -2.50 -34.57 7.39
C GLU A 456 -2.60 -33.88 8.74
N GLU A 457 -1.44 -33.42 9.27
CA GLU A 457 -1.32 -32.75 10.56
C GLU A 457 -0.40 -31.53 10.45
N ASP A 458 -0.58 -30.56 11.35
CA ASP A 458 0.34 -29.42 11.46
C ASP A 458 1.71 -29.89 11.95
N ARG A 459 2.77 -29.69 11.15
CA ARG A 459 4.13 -30.09 11.47
C ARG A 459 4.97 -28.87 11.85
N TYR A 460 5.63 -28.95 12.98
CA TYR A 460 6.52 -27.90 13.48
C TYR A 460 8.01 -28.20 13.25
N SER A 461 8.33 -29.44 12.84
CA SER A 461 9.70 -29.88 12.52
C SER A 461 9.68 -30.85 11.35
N HIS A 462 10.74 -30.82 10.56
CA HIS A 462 10.91 -31.71 9.40
C HIS A 462 12.11 -32.64 9.63
N SER A 463 11.90 -33.94 9.45
CA SER A 463 12.97 -34.90 9.50
C SER A 463 13.86 -34.79 8.24
N ARG A 464 15.10 -35.27 8.32
CA ARG A 464 15.98 -35.39 7.14
C ARG A 464 15.31 -36.19 6.02
N ARG A 465 14.59 -37.27 6.37
CA ARG A 465 13.86 -38.09 5.39
C ARG A 465 12.76 -37.31 4.69
N HIS A 466 11.98 -36.54 5.44
CA HIS A 466 10.94 -35.69 4.87
C HIS A 466 11.52 -34.67 3.89
N ILE A 467 12.63 -34.00 4.24
CA ILE A 467 13.29 -33.03 3.37
C ILE A 467 13.82 -33.68 2.09
N ILE A 468 14.49 -34.83 2.19
CA ILE A 468 14.96 -35.60 1.03
C ILE A 468 13.79 -36.03 0.15
N SER A 469 12.67 -36.44 0.76
CA SER A 469 11.47 -36.82 0.02
C SER A 469 10.88 -35.62 -0.75
N GLN A 470 10.87 -34.44 -0.14
CA GLN A 470 10.45 -33.19 -0.83
C GLN A 470 11.37 -32.85 -2.01
N ILE A 471 12.69 -32.90 -1.82
CA ILE A 471 13.65 -32.61 -2.90
C ILE A 471 13.47 -33.62 -4.04
N THR A 472 13.33 -34.91 -3.71
CA THR A 472 13.11 -35.97 -4.72
C THR A 472 11.82 -35.71 -5.51
N SER A 473 10.73 -35.35 -4.85
CA SER A 473 9.44 -35.05 -5.48
C SER A 473 9.52 -33.85 -6.43
N LEU A 474 10.31 -32.80 -6.06
CA LEU A 474 10.53 -31.64 -6.93
C LEU A 474 11.21 -32.00 -8.25
N PHE A 475 12.01 -33.06 -8.31
CA PHE A 475 12.60 -33.53 -9.57
C PHE A 475 11.66 -34.42 -10.40
N GLY A 476 10.53 -34.86 -9.84
CA GLY A 476 9.59 -35.75 -10.52
C GLY A 476 9.12 -35.20 -11.87
N GLY A 477 8.76 -33.93 -11.94
CA GLY A 477 8.31 -33.27 -13.18
C GLY A 477 9.40 -33.26 -14.25
N ARG A 478 10.62 -32.83 -13.88
CA ARG A 478 11.77 -32.79 -14.79
C ARG A 478 12.14 -34.14 -15.36
N VAL A 479 12.16 -35.16 -14.50
CA VAL A 479 12.47 -36.53 -14.91
C VAL A 479 11.38 -37.10 -15.82
N ALA A 480 10.11 -36.83 -15.54
CA ALA A 480 9.00 -37.26 -16.40
C ALA A 480 9.09 -36.64 -17.80
N GLU A 481 9.45 -35.36 -17.92
CA GLU A 481 9.73 -34.71 -19.20
C GLU A 481 10.90 -35.40 -19.93
N GLU A 482 12.02 -35.68 -19.24
CA GLU A 482 13.19 -36.35 -19.85
C GLU A 482 12.85 -37.73 -20.37
N MET A 483 12.09 -38.52 -19.62
CA MET A 483 11.66 -39.87 -20.02
C MET A 483 10.70 -39.87 -21.19
N THR A 484 9.92 -38.80 -21.38
CA THR A 484 8.86 -38.72 -22.40
C THR A 484 9.34 -38.05 -23.69
N LEU A 485 10.07 -36.95 -23.57
CA LEU A 485 10.51 -36.11 -24.69
C LEU A 485 11.98 -36.34 -25.06
N GLY A 486 12.72 -37.10 -24.26
CA GLY A 486 14.17 -37.23 -24.37
C GLY A 486 14.93 -35.99 -23.88
N LYS A 487 16.27 -36.10 -23.78
CA LYS A 487 17.12 -35.03 -23.22
C LYS A 487 17.02 -33.68 -23.96
N ASP A 488 16.81 -33.74 -25.27
CA ASP A 488 16.74 -32.52 -26.09
C ASP A 488 15.36 -31.85 -26.07
N GLY A 489 14.32 -32.56 -25.62
CA GLY A 489 12.94 -32.06 -25.54
C GLY A 489 12.55 -31.45 -24.19
N ILE A 490 13.46 -31.43 -23.24
CA ILE A 490 13.21 -30.91 -21.89
C ILE A 490 12.93 -29.40 -21.92
N THR A 491 11.94 -28.96 -21.16
CA THR A 491 11.50 -27.56 -21.16
C THR A 491 12.06 -26.77 -19.95
N THR A 492 11.82 -25.46 -19.96
CA THR A 492 12.12 -24.57 -18.83
C THR A 492 11.06 -24.65 -17.71
N GLY A 493 10.05 -25.50 -17.84
CA GLY A 493 8.96 -25.67 -16.88
C GLY A 493 9.44 -25.95 -15.48
N ALA A 494 10.42 -26.83 -15.34
CA ALA A 494 11.00 -27.24 -14.07
C ALA A 494 11.93 -26.19 -13.40
N SER A 495 12.06 -24.97 -13.91
CA SER A 495 13.02 -23.99 -13.36
C SER A 495 12.73 -23.63 -11.90
N ASN A 496 11.47 -23.50 -11.53
CA ASN A 496 11.06 -23.20 -10.14
C ASN A 496 11.36 -24.39 -9.20
N ASP A 497 11.14 -25.61 -9.67
CA ASP A 497 11.37 -26.83 -8.89
C ASP A 497 12.86 -27.03 -8.63
N ILE A 498 13.70 -26.79 -9.64
CA ILE A 498 15.16 -26.83 -9.52
C ILE A 498 15.65 -25.76 -8.54
N GLN A 499 15.12 -24.53 -8.64
CA GLN A 499 15.47 -23.45 -7.71
C GLN A 499 15.12 -23.83 -6.27
N ARG A 500 13.90 -24.31 -6.04
CA ARG A 500 13.41 -24.71 -4.72
C ARG A 500 14.17 -25.90 -4.16
N ALA A 501 14.43 -26.94 -4.98
CA ALA A 501 15.23 -28.10 -4.60
C ALA A 501 16.64 -27.69 -4.17
N THR A 502 17.28 -26.79 -4.92
CA THR A 502 18.63 -26.29 -4.61
C THR A 502 18.64 -25.48 -3.32
N GLU A 503 17.64 -24.62 -3.09
CA GLU A 503 17.52 -23.82 -1.88
C GLU A 503 17.30 -24.70 -0.64
N VAL A 504 16.42 -25.69 -0.72
CA VAL A 504 16.16 -26.63 0.37
C VAL A 504 17.40 -27.48 0.68
N ALA A 505 18.09 -27.99 -0.33
CA ALA A 505 19.36 -28.76 -0.15
C ALA A 505 20.44 -27.88 0.48
N ARG A 506 20.59 -26.61 0.05
CA ARG A 506 21.53 -25.66 0.64
C ARG A 506 21.20 -25.38 2.11
N ASN A 507 19.94 -25.11 2.44
CA ASN A 507 19.49 -24.89 3.81
C ASN A 507 19.71 -26.13 4.69
N MET A 508 19.53 -27.33 4.15
CA MET A 508 19.81 -28.60 4.82
C MET A 508 21.28 -28.70 5.26
N VAL A 509 22.19 -28.28 4.38
CA VAL A 509 23.64 -28.32 4.63
C VAL A 509 24.08 -27.14 5.52
N THR A 510 23.64 -25.92 5.22
CA THR A 510 24.20 -24.70 5.84
C THR A 510 23.50 -24.24 7.10
N LYS A 511 22.17 -24.46 7.21
CA LYS A 511 21.35 -23.92 8.30
C LYS A 511 20.87 -24.96 9.28
N TRP A 512 20.47 -26.13 8.79
CA TRP A 512 19.82 -27.14 9.65
C TRP A 512 20.77 -28.21 10.18
N GLY A 513 22.05 -28.24 9.72
CA GLY A 513 23.06 -29.18 10.18
C GLY A 513 22.66 -30.63 9.93
N LEU A 514 21.91 -30.90 8.84
CA LEU A 514 21.40 -32.25 8.52
C LEU A 514 22.29 -33.01 7.51
N SER A 515 23.44 -32.44 7.14
CA SER A 515 24.45 -33.12 6.34
C SER A 515 25.38 -33.95 7.23
N GLU A 516 25.73 -35.18 6.81
CA GLU A 516 26.66 -36.05 7.53
C GLU A 516 28.10 -35.58 7.35
N SER A 517 28.47 -35.09 6.16
CA SER A 517 29.82 -34.65 5.84
C SER A 517 30.19 -33.32 6.47
N MET A 518 29.23 -32.40 6.56
CA MET A 518 29.44 -31.05 7.09
C MET A 518 29.10 -30.91 8.59
N GLY A 519 28.40 -31.91 9.17
CA GLY A 519 28.04 -31.95 10.57
C GLY A 519 26.99 -30.90 11.01
N PRO A 520 26.66 -30.86 12.31
CA PRO A 520 25.65 -29.96 12.86
C PRO A 520 26.22 -28.55 13.15
N LEU A 521 26.67 -27.85 12.13
CA LEU A 521 27.24 -26.52 12.20
C LEU A 521 26.40 -25.55 11.37
N LEU A 522 26.32 -24.31 11.81
CA LEU A 522 25.71 -23.22 11.07
C LEU A 522 26.75 -22.56 10.18
N TYR A 523 26.56 -22.66 8.87
CA TYR A 523 27.39 -22.05 7.84
C TYR A 523 26.64 -20.90 7.16
N ASP A 524 25.89 -20.12 7.95
CA ASP A 524 25.15 -18.97 7.42
C ASP A 524 26.17 -17.90 6.98
N GLU A 525 26.12 -17.51 5.72
CA GLU A 525 26.69 -16.25 5.28
C GLU A 525 25.81 -15.17 5.91
N GLY A 526 26.18 -14.71 7.12
CA GLY A 526 25.40 -13.80 7.91
C GLY A 526 24.74 -12.76 7.04
N GLY A 527 23.44 -12.89 6.89
CA GLY A 527 22.61 -11.83 6.29
C GLY A 527 22.94 -10.57 7.03
N GLU A 528 23.44 -9.59 6.30
CA GLU A 528 23.67 -8.20 6.66
C GLU A 528 23.22 -7.82 8.08
N GLU A 529 23.99 -8.15 9.11
CA GLU A 529 24.15 -7.21 10.18
C GLU A 529 24.90 -6.02 9.57
N VAL A 530 24.14 -5.05 9.07
CA VAL A 530 24.63 -3.71 8.77
C VAL A 530 25.02 -3.09 10.11
N PHE A 531 26.15 -3.55 10.64
CA PHE A 531 26.76 -2.94 11.79
C PHE A 531 27.41 -1.65 11.31
N LEU A 532 26.70 -0.54 11.63
CA LEU A 532 27.21 0.82 11.77
C LEU A 532 28.57 1.12 11.09
N GLY A 533 28.50 1.74 9.90
CA GLY A 533 29.44 2.79 9.56
C GLY A 533 30.86 2.38 9.19
N ARG A 534 31.11 1.14 8.76
CA ARG A 534 32.40 0.78 8.13
C ARG A 534 32.16 0.19 6.75
N SER A 535 32.43 1.03 5.78
CA SER A 535 32.88 0.75 4.42
C SER A 535 32.22 -0.42 3.71
N ALA A 536 31.30 -0.12 2.81
CA ALA A 536 31.07 -0.88 1.60
C ALA A 536 32.43 -1.06 0.86
N GLY A 537 33.15 -2.14 1.19
CA GLY A 537 34.46 -2.34 0.59
C GLY A 537 35.18 -3.56 1.12
N GLN A 538 34.57 -4.68 1.06
CA GLN A 538 34.97 -6.08 0.88
C GLN A 538 33.95 -6.95 1.61
N PRO A 539 33.30 -7.91 0.93
CA PRO A 539 32.61 -8.97 1.64
C PRO A 539 33.65 -9.69 2.49
N SER A 540 33.57 -9.56 3.81
CA SER A 540 34.37 -10.42 4.66
C SER A 540 33.87 -11.82 4.37
N LYS A 541 34.67 -12.65 3.70
CA LYS A 541 34.38 -14.06 3.52
C LYS A 541 34.26 -14.65 4.94
N ALA A 542 33.04 -14.78 5.42
CA ALA A 542 32.74 -15.43 6.70
C ALA A 542 33.15 -16.91 6.68
N MET A 543 33.48 -17.43 5.50
CA MET A 543 33.76 -18.84 5.23
C MET A 543 35.04 -19.01 4.40
N SER A 544 35.83 -20.02 4.68
CA SER A 544 36.99 -20.37 3.85
C SER A 544 36.57 -20.90 2.48
N ASP A 545 37.42 -20.72 1.47
CA ASP A 545 37.13 -21.24 0.12
C ASP A 545 36.99 -22.79 0.13
N GLU A 546 37.70 -23.46 1.00
CA GLU A 546 37.62 -24.92 1.17
C GLU A 546 36.26 -25.35 1.72
N THR A 547 35.74 -24.62 2.73
CA THR A 547 34.40 -24.87 3.30
C THR A 547 33.31 -24.58 2.27
N ALA A 548 33.41 -23.48 1.52
CA ALA A 548 32.46 -23.17 0.47
C ALA A 548 32.41 -24.26 -0.61
N LEU A 549 33.59 -24.75 -1.05
CA LEU A 549 33.68 -25.83 -2.00
C LEU A 549 33.12 -27.17 -1.45
N ALA A 550 33.31 -27.43 -0.15
CA ALA A 550 32.74 -28.60 0.50
C ALA A 550 31.22 -28.54 0.54
N ILE A 551 30.64 -27.36 0.86
CA ILE A 551 29.19 -27.13 0.83
C ILE A 551 28.63 -27.35 -0.58
N ASP A 552 29.26 -26.77 -1.61
CA ASP A 552 28.80 -26.91 -2.99
C ASP A 552 28.85 -28.37 -3.47
N ARG A 553 29.85 -29.12 -3.05
CA ARG A 553 29.95 -30.58 -3.35
C ARG A 553 28.85 -31.38 -2.64
N GLU A 554 28.59 -31.07 -1.39
CA GLU A 554 27.55 -31.76 -0.61
C GLU A 554 26.15 -31.45 -1.14
N VAL A 555 25.86 -30.19 -1.43
CA VAL A 555 24.57 -29.76 -2.07
C VAL A 555 24.38 -30.50 -3.38
N ARG A 556 25.44 -30.58 -4.22
CA ARG A 556 25.38 -31.31 -5.47
C ARG A 556 25.14 -32.79 -5.27
N SER A 557 25.83 -33.43 -4.32
CA SER A 557 25.63 -34.85 -4.00
C SER A 557 24.17 -35.15 -3.61
N ILE A 558 23.58 -34.32 -2.74
CA ILE A 558 22.19 -34.47 -2.32
C ILE A 558 21.25 -34.37 -3.52
N ILE A 559 21.49 -33.38 -4.39
CA ILE A 559 20.66 -33.16 -5.58
C ILE A 559 20.77 -34.34 -6.54
N ASP A 560 21.98 -34.77 -6.86
CA ASP A 560 22.23 -35.88 -7.78
C ASP A 560 21.59 -37.20 -7.24
N GLU A 561 21.75 -37.51 -5.94
CA GLU A 561 21.09 -38.65 -5.30
C GLU A 561 19.56 -38.59 -5.36
N CYS A 562 18.96 -37.40 -5.10
CA CYS A 562 17.50 -37.19 -5.20
C CYS A 562 17.01 -37.31 -6.63
N TYR A 563 17.78 -36.81 -7.61
CA TYR A 563 17.46 -36.90 -9.03
C TYR A 563 17.47 -38.34 -9.52
N ASP A 564 18.54 -39.11 -9.20
CA ASP A 564 18.67 -40.50 -9.57
C ASP A 564 17.54 -41.34 -8.93
N LYS A 565 17.17 -41.02 -7.69
CA LYS A 565 16.07 -41.70 -6.99
C LYS A 565 14.73 -41.41 -7.65
N ALA A 566 14.46 -40.16 -8.06
CA ALA A 566 13.27 -39.81 -8.79
C ALA A 566 13.19 -40.54 -10.13
N HIS A 567 14.33 -40.62 -10.86
CA HIS A 567 14.42 -41.36 -12.11
C HIS A 567 14.10 -42.85 -11.94
N GLN A 568 14.71 -43.50 -10.96
CA GLN A 568 14.43 -44.92 -10.68
C GLN A 568 12.95 -45.17 -10.35
N LEU A 569 12.36 -44.30 -9.48
CA LEU A 569 10.94 -44.44 -9.09
C LEU A 569 9.97 -44.30 -10.29
N LEU A 570 10.25 -43.37 -11.19
CA LEU A 570 9.44 -43.19 -12.38
C LEU A 570 9.65 -44.28 -13.44
N GLU A 571 10.88 -44.77 -13.60
CA GLU A 571 11.17 -45.88 -14.49
C GLU A 571 10.45 -47.16 -14.04
N ASP A 572 10.50 -47.47 -12.73
CA ASP A 572 9.80 -48.62 -12.15
C ASP A 572 8.27 -48.52 -12.21
N ASN A 573 7.71 -47.33 -12.40
CA ASN A 573 6.26 -47.07 -12.45
C ASN A 573 5.83 -46.33 -13.74
N ARG A 574 6.53 -46.61 -14.84
CA ARG A 574 6.26 -45.94 -16.13
C ARG A 574 4.83 -46.09 -16.61
N ASP A 575 4.26 -47.29 -16.44
CA ASP A 575 2.86 -47.60 -16.77
C ASP A 575 1.88 -46.70 -16.02
N LYS A 576 2.11 -46.44 -14.74
CA LYS A 576 1.29 -45.54 -13.93
C LYS A 576 1.44 -44.09 -14.33
N LEU A 577 2.66 -43.68 -14.74
CA LEU A 577 2.92 -42.34 -15.27
C LEU A 577 2.09 -42.07 -16.54
N ASP A 578 2.07 -43.03 -17.47
CA ASP A 578 1.30 -42.92 -18.70
C ASP A 578 -0.21 -42.86 -18.41
N VAL A 579 -0.74 -43.73 -17.54
CA VAL A 579 -2.16 -43.73 -17.13
C VAL A 579 -2.54 -42.42 -16.43
N MET A 580 -1.68 -41.89 -15.56
CA MET A 580 -1.94 -40.64 -14.84
C MET A 580 -1.94 -39.44 -15.79
N ALA A 581 -1.00 -39.40 -16.72
CA ALA A 581 -0.95 -38.36 -17.74
C ALA A 581 -2.19 -38.38 -18.65
N ASP A 582 -2.65 -39.58 -19.07
CA ASP A 582 -3.86 -39.73 -19.88
C ASP A 582 -5.12 -39.34 -19.07
N ALA A 583 -5.19 -39.67 -17.79
CA ALA A 583 -6.28 -39.23 -16.91
C ALA A 583 -6.30 -37.68 -16.76
N LEU A 584 -5.13 -37.04 -16.64
CA LEU A 584 -5.03 -35.58 -16.62
C LEU A 584 -5.43 -34.95 -17.96
N MET A 585 -5.09 -35.57 -19.08
CA MET A 585 -5.57 -35.11 -20.39
C MET A 585 -7.09 -35.22 -20.54
N GLN A 586 -7.70 -36.22 -19.92
CA GLN A 586 -9.14 -36.45 -20.00
C GLN A 586 -9.94 -35.59 -19.03
N TYR A 587 -9.51 -35.47 -17.78
CA TYR A 587 -10.25 -34.84 -16.68
C TYR A 587 -9.71 -33.45 -16.30
N GLU A 588 -8.55 -33.05 -16.82
CA GLU A 588 -7.83 -31.80 -16.52
C GLU A 588 -7.42 -31.63 -15.04
N THR A 589 -8.14 -32.28 -14.13
CA THR A 589 -7.85 -32.30 -12.68
C THR A 589 -8.22 -33.66 -12.13
N ILE A 590 -7.32 -34.24 -11.32
CA ILE A 590 -7.54 -35.51 -10.61
C ILE A 590 -7.33 -35.30 -9.10
N ASP A 591 -8.17 -35.95 -8.31
CA ASP A 591 -8.12 -35.89 -6.84
C ASP A 591 -7.34 -37.08 -6.23
N ALA A 592 -7.20 -37.06 -4.89
CA ALA A 592 -6.46 -38.07 -4.16
C ALA A 592 -7.04 -39.50 -4.35
N GLU A 593 -8.37 -39.64 -4.53
CA GLU A 593 -9.02 -40.94 -4.72
C GLU A 593 -8.69 -41.53 -6.09
N GLN A 594 -8.76 -40.72 -7.13
CA GLN A 594 -8.36 -41.09 -8.49
C GLN A 594 -6.87 -41.44 -8.58
N ILE A 595 -6.03 -40.68 -7.90
CA ILE A 595 -4.58 -40.95 -7.82
C ILE A 595 -4.33 -42.30 -7.14
N ASN A 596 -5.02 -42.59 -6.04
CA ASN A 596 -4.89 -43.89 -5.37
C ASN A 596 -5.38 -45.06 -6.26
N ASP A 597 -6.47 -44.89 -6.99
CA ASP A 597 -6.95 -45.91 -7.95
C ASP A 597 -5.83 -46.22 -8.99
N ILE A 598 -5.21 -45.21 -9.56
CA ILE A 598 -4.12 -45.37 -10.54
C ILE A 598 -2.89 -46.07 -9.89
N MET A 599 -2.53 -45.66 -8.68
CA MET A 599 -1.37 -46.24 -7.98
C MET A 599 -1.61 -47.70 -7.59
N GLU A 600 -2.85 -48.12 -7.39
CA GLU A 600 -3.26 -49.53 -7.18
C GLU A 600 -3.40 -50.31 -8.50
N GLY A 601 -3.19 -49.68 -9.66
CA GLY A 601 -3.35 -50.30 -10.99
C GLY A 601 -4.82 -50.46 -11.44
N LYS A 602 -5.71 -49.66 -10.86
CA LYS A 602 -7.13 -49.59 -11.25
C LYS A 602 -7.34 -48.45 -12.24
N SER A 603 -8.39 -48.55 -13.06
CA SER A 603 -8.82 -47.40 -13.86
C SER A 603 -9.32 -46.28 -12.95
N PRO A 604 -8.91 -45.02 -13.17
CA PRO A 604 -9.37 -43.91 -12.36
C PRO A 604 -10.91 -43.74 -12.51
N ARG A 605 -11.60 -43.58 -11.39
CA ARG A 605 -13.04 -43.27 -11.38
C ARG A 605 -13.27 -41.90 -12.01
N PRO A 606 -14.42 -41.68 -12.68
CA PRO A 606 -14.76 -40.34 -13.18
C PRO A 606 -14.96 -39.39 -11.99
N PRO A 607 -14.62 -38.07 -12.14
CA PRO A 607 -14.94 -37.07 -11.14
C PRO A 607 -16.42 -37.03 -10.79
N SER A 608 -16.76 -36.70 -9.53
CA SER A 608 -18.15 -36.66 -9.03
C SER A 608 -19.08 -35.74 -9.83
N ASP A 609 -18.50 -34.71 -10.47
CA ASP A 609 -19.22 -33.71 -11.26
C ASP A 609 -19.10 -33.94 -12.79
N TRP A 610 -18.59 -35.11 -13.22
CA TRP A 610 -18.40 -35.43 -14.64
C TRP A 610 -19.72 -35.83 -15.30
N SER A 611 -20.33 -34.88 -16.02
CA SER A 611 -21.35 -35.19 -17.03
C SER A 611 -20.61 -35.40 -18.37
N GLY A 612 -20.54 -36.62 -18.87
CA GLY A 612 -19.77 -37.03 -20.06
C GLY A 612 -20.09 -36.34 -21.39
N ASP A 613 -20.83 -35.24 -21.37
CA ASP A 613 -21.28 -34.49 -22.54
C ASP A 613 -20.52 -33.18 -22.84
N ASP A 614 -19.49 -32.84 -22.08
CA ASP A 614 -18.73 -31.60 -22.32
C ASP A 614 -17.53 -31.78 -23.27
N LYS A 615 -17.69 -32.63 -24.31
CA LYS A 615 -16.88 -32.50 -25.52
C LYS A 615 -17.46 -31.33 -26.30
N GLY A 616 -16.82 -30.16 -26.21
CA GLY A 616 -17.16 -28.97 -26.98
C GLY A 616 -17.39 -29.34 -28.44
N THR A 617 -18.65 -29.46 -28.85
CA THR A 617 -19.06 -29.51 -30.24
C THR A 617 -18.66 -28.14 -30.84
N PRO A 618 -17.89 -28.11 -31.94
CA PRO A 618 -17.68 -26.87 -32.67
C PRO A 618 -19.05 -26.30 -33.06
N PRO A 619 -19.25 -24.98 -33.06
CA PRO A 619 -20.51 -24.43 -33.52
C PRO A 619 -20.72 -24.86 -34.95
N ASP A 620 -21.83 -25.57 -35.17
CA ASP A 620 -22.36 -25.98 -36.45
C ASP A 620 -22.51 -24.74 -37.33
N GLU A 621 -21.80 -24.70 -38.49
CA GLU A 621 -22.02 -23.69 -39.50
C GLU A 621 -23.41 -23.93 -40.14
N GLY A 622 -24.46 -23.47 -39.42
CA GLY A 622 -25.83 -23.44 -39.91
C GLY A 622 -26.00 -22.36 -40.99
N GLU A 623 -26.45 -22.86 -42.09
CA GLU A 623 -26.82 -22.19 -43.33
C GLU A 623 -27.47 -20.80 -43.16
N THR A 624 -26.94 -19.86 -43.92
CA THR A 624 -27.54 -18.54 -44.14
C THR A 624 -28.86 -18.68 -44.93
N GLU A 625 -30.00 -18.52 -44.29
CA GLU A 625 -31.23 -18.08 -44.97
C GLU A 625 -31.39 -16.55 -44.84
N SER A 626 -31.40 -15.95 -46.02
CA SER A 626 -31.67 -14.54 -46.22
C SER A 626 -33.14 -14.22 -46.03
N ALA A 627 -33.47 -13.28 -45.17
CA ALA A 627 -34.70 -12.48 -45.33
C ALA A 627 -34.45 -11.06 -44.82
N GLY A 628 -34.49 -10.14 -45.80
CA GLY A 628 -34.31 -8.71 -45.57
C GLY A 628 -35.50 -8.04 -44.89
N ASN A 629 -35.24 -6.98 -44.21
CA ASN A 629 -35.72 -5.62 -44.50
C ASN A 629 -35.25 -4.62 -43.41
N PRO A 630 -35.05 -3.36 -43.81
CA PRO A 630 -34.34 -2.37 -43.02
C PRO A 630 -35.27 -1.44 -42.25
N ILE A 631 -34.89 -1.03 -41.07
CA ILE A 631 -35.39 0.23 -40.49
C ILE A 631 -34.22 0.91 -39.78
N GLY A 632 -33.88 2.08 -40.29
CA GLY A 632 -32.92 2.99 -39.69
C GLY A 632 -33.48 3.74 -38.50
N GLY A 633 -32.59 4.25 -37.68
CA GLY A 633 -32.88 5.13 -36.58
C GLY A 633 -31.57 5.58 -35.92
N ALA A 634 -31.15 6.80 -36.24
CA ALA A 634 -30.02 7.47 -35.61
C ALA A 634 -30.30 7.73 -34.13
N ALA A 635 -29.32 7.50 -33.28
CA ALA A 635 -29.32 8.00 -31.92
C ALA A 635 -28.12 8.94 -31.74
N THR A 636 -28.46 10.16 -31.38
CA THR A 636 -27.63 11.29 -31.00
C THR A 636 -26.90 11.05 -29.69
N GLU A 637 -25.67 11.58 -29.65
CA GLU A 637 -24.85 11.80 -28.45
C GLU A 637 -25.56 12.65 -27.38
N HIS A 638 -25.37 12.24 -26.14
CA HIS A 638 -25.17 13.13 -25.00
C HIS A 638 -24.27 12.45 -23.95
#